data_934f13c3dfaf6030b24674aa0a7ed788
#
_entry.id   934f13c3dfaf6030b24674aa0a7ed788
#
_cell.length_a   1.000
_cell.length_b   1.000
_cell.length_c   1.000
_cell.angle_alpha   90.00
_cell.angle_beta   90.00
_cell.angle_gamma   90.00
#
_symmetry.space_group_name_H-M   'P 1'
#
loop_
_entity.id
_entity.type
_entity.pdbx_description
1 polymer ?
#
loop_
_entity_poly.entity_id
_entity_poly.type
_entity_poly.pdbx_seq_one_letter_code
_entity_poly.pdbx_strand_id
1 'polypeptide(L)'
;MNTEFLTALRQFVPSERIYTDELRTLGWGTDASFYRQIPQIVIRSDGENEVSRIVSLCRKHQLPFTFRAAGTSLSGQSCTDSVLIVAGKHWESYRLSDDHEYITLQPGIVGARVNEILKPFGRVFPPDPASIGSAMVGGIVVNNASGMNCGVHANSDRMLVSARIILTDGTILDTGDESSRRAFRESHPEFLKKIEDLRDKVRTDKELSARIRTKYNIKNVTGLNLRPLIAYDDPFDIIAHSIVGSEGTLAFLSEVTMRTLHDYPFKASAMVYFLTMKESCEAVVAMKKLTAGDDDLKMSAEQLVVKSAEMLDYKSLSSVDDPVFLQYKKDVDAGKISGVAPGDYHNLTAILTETKGITHEQLLDKIAKIQECLSQYRLYIPAEFTEDPKIYGKYWAIRSGIFPSVGGTRPVGTSCLIEDVAFPIESLPEATVRLQKLIADHGYDDACIYGHAFEGNYHFILNQSFADEHEVARYAEMMRGVAKLVVEGYDGSLKAEHGTGRNMAPFVRYEWGDKAYEAMKELKAIFDPDRLLNQGVIFNDDPDCFIKCLKPLPVLDFNFDSVPDGGHYLMDPSLSTAHETIEQVKRANKCIECGFCEVNCMSCGLTLSSRMRIAVQREIRALEATARMSGDSPAGTAAAERAATLKKQYKYYGDQTCATDGLCSTSCPMKINTGELTHLIRQMDMNDSPTGYRIGEFAANHMAGIKSGLRVVLDVAHAAHVTLGSSLMSAITRSMNKLGLPLWTTAMPKKKRQPKKSDLTQFIIDRSLPHNQPNSDNPLKVVYFPSCINQTMGQSNHGGKIHDLVDEVIQLMSKAGYEVIFPEGMDSMCCGQIWESKGMLDIADRKSAELEAALWKASEQGRYPVLCAQSPCLHRMRNVMHKMHLYEPAEFIMKYLVPRLDFHPVDRPVALHITCSTRQMGVADYLVNLARLCSTNVFLPEGVGCCGFAGDRGFTFPELNRYGLRKLRPQIESNHIEVGYSNSRTCEIGLETNTGIPYMSIVYLVNECTTAKKSTNQQK
;
A
#
# COMPACT_ATOMS: atom_id res chain seq x y z
N MET A 1 -26.12 12.97 18.23
CA MET A 1 -24.76 12.74 18.81
C MET A 1 -24.82 12.96 20.32
N ASN A 2 -24.31 12.06 21.14
CA ASN A 2 -24.33 12.15 22.60
C ASN A 2 -23.26 13.16 23.08
N THR A 3 -23.73 14.36 23.52
CA THR A 3 -22.85 15.48 23.95
C THR A 3 -22.07 15.12 25.23
N GLU A 4 -22.66 14.34 26.13
CA GLU A 4 -22.01 13.91 27.38
C GLU A 4 -20.85 12.95 27.08
N PHE A 5 -21.07 12.01 26.17
CA PHE A 5 -20.00 11.10 25.69
C PHE A 5 -18.81 11.88 25.14
N LEU A 6 -19.06 12.83 24.22
CA LEU A 6 -17.99 13.63 23.62
C LEU A 6 -17.25 14.49 24.64
N THR A 7 -17.95 15.06 25.60
CA THR A 7 -17.35 15.86 26.67
C THR A 7 -16.44 15.01 27.56
N ALA A 8 -16.88 13.81 27.93
CA ALA A 8 -16.09 12.87 28.70
C ALA A 8 -14.87 12.35 27.90
N LEU A 9 -15.06 12.01 26.62
CA LEU A 9 -14.01 11.54 25.72
C LEU A 9 -12.86 12.57 25.58
N ARG A 10 -13.19 13.85 25.41
CA ARG A 10 -12.23 14.94 25.25
C ARG A 10 -11.38 15.22 26.49
N GLN A 11 -11.73 14.66 27.63
CA GLN A 11 -10.91 14.77 28.85
C GLN A 11 -9.62 13.95 28.78
N PHE A 12 -9.55 12.93 27.90
CA PHE A 12 -8.41 12.06 27.83
C PHE A 12 -7.96 11.67 26.41
N VAL A 13 -8.77 11.96 25.39
CA VAL A 13 -8.37 11.82 23.97
C VAL A 13 -8.22 13.21 23.38
N PRO A 14 -7.06 13.57 22.82
CA PRO A 14 -6.85 14.85 22.13
C PRO A 14 -7.83 15.06 20.99
N SER A 15 -8.35 16.30 20.87
CA SER A 15 -9.40 16.63 19.89
C SER A 15 -8.99 16.38 18.43
N GLU A 16 -7.69 16.46 18.10
CA GLU A 16 -7.16 16.14 16.78
C GLU A 16 -7.23 14.64 16.42
N ARG A 17 -7.52 13.77 17.38
CA ARG A 17 -7.73 12.34 17.19
C ARG A 17 -9.21 11.92 17.26
N ILE A 18 -10.15 12.87 17.45
CA ILE A 18 -11.59 12.66 17.47
C ILE A 18 -12.21 13.33 16.23
N TYR A 19 -12.87 12.56 15.38
CA TYR A 19 -13.50 13.07 14.16
C TYR A 19 -15.02 12.96 14.27
N THR A 20 -15.70 14.08 14.10
CA THR A 20 -17.17 14.18 14.15
C THR A 20 -17.72 15.01 13.00
N ASP A 21 -16.83 15.59 12.16
CA ASP A 21 -17.23 16.31 10.96
C ASP A 21 -17.55 15.35 9.82
N GLU A 22 -18.47 15.76 8.96
CA GLU A 22 -18.99 14.95 7.87
C GLU A 22 -17.89 14.49 6.92
N LEU A 23 -16.94 15.35 6.55
CA LEU A 23 -15.88 15.01 5.60
C LEU A 23 -15.04 13.82 6.08
N ARG A 24 -14.58 13.85 7.34
CA ARG A 24 -13.70 12.82 7.87
C ARG A 24 -14.47 11.55 8.18
N THR A 25 -15.68 11.65 8.76
CA THR A 25 -16.51 10.45 9.01
C THR A 25 -16.91 9.76 7.71
N LEU A 26 -17.23 10.52 6.65
CA LEU A 26 -17.45 9.99 5.31
C LEU A 26 -16.24 9.21 4.78
N GLY A 27 -15.02 9.78 4.91
CA GLY A 27 -13.79 9.12 4.51
C GLY A 27 -13.52 7.80 5.23
N TRP A 28 -13.97 7.66 6.49
CA TRP A 28 -13.86 6.44 7.28
C TRP A 28 -15.03 5.47 7.12
N GLY A 29 -16.08 5.85 6.38
CA GLY A 29 -17.30 5.05 6.20
C GLY A 29 -17.16 3.84 5.28
N THR A 30 -15.98 3.59 4.69
CA THR A 30 -15.76 2.50 3.74
C THR A 30 -14.56 1.64 4.12
N ASP A 31 -14.58 0.36 3.73
CA ASP A 31 -13.45 -0.56 3.73
C ASP A 31 -13.28 -1.18 2.32
N ALA A 32 -12.58 -2.31 2.19
CA ALA A 32 -12.41 -2.96 0.89
C ALA A 32 -13.66 -3.71 0.40
N SER A 33 -14.67 -3.88 1.25
CA SER A 33 -15.94 -4.50 0.89
C SER A 33 -16.82 -3.59 0.03
N PHE A 34 -17.92 -4.11 -0.42
CA PHE A 34 -18.96 -3.36 -1.12
C PHE A 34 -20.01 -2.73 -0.18
N TYR A 35 -19.69 -2.60 1.12
CA TYR A 35 -20.53 -1.93 2.12
C TYR A 35 -20.03 -0.52 2.42
N ARG A 36 -20.99 0.33 2.85
CA ARG A 36 -20.72 1.68 3.35
C ARG A 36 -21.62 1.98 4.55
N GLN A 37 -20.99 2.27 5.69
CA GLN A 37 -21.64 2.78 6.88
C GLN A 37 -20.82 3.95 7.44
N ILE A 38 -21.44 5.12 7.57
CA ILE A 38 -20.74 6.34 7.98
C ILE A 38 -20.76 6.44 9.50
N PRO A 39 -19.61 6.34 10.19
CA PRO A 39 -19.57 6.42 11.64
C PRO A 39 -19.96 7.83 12.13
N GLN A 40 -20.65 7.90 13.27
CA GLN A 40 -20.93 9.17 13.94
C GLN A 40 -19.66 9.79 14.54
N ILE A 41 -18.77 8.94 15.03
CA ILE A 41 -17.52 9.34 15.70
C ILE A 41 -16.41 8.38 15.26
N VAL A 42 -15.25 8.94 14.88
CA VAL A 42 -14.03 8.17 14.68
C VAL A 42 -13.00 8.58 15.73
N ILE A 43 -12.44 7.61 16.44
CA ILE A 43 -11.44 7.81 17.49
C ILE A 43 -10.16 7.08 17.06
N ARG A 44 -9.09 7.83 16.86
CA ARG A 44 -7.76 7.25 16.60
C ARG A 44 -7.07 7.01 17.93
N SER A 45 -7.13 5.76 18.39
CA SER A 45 -6.62 5.37 19.71
C SER A 45 -5.08 5.34 19.80
N ASP A 46 -4.56 5.54 21.00
CA ASP A 46 -3.13 5.56 21.31
C ASP A 46 -2.91 4.93 22.70
N GLY A 47 -2.61 3.64 22.69
CA GLY A 47 -2.33 2.86 23.90
C GLY A 47 -3.55 2.21 24.59
N GLU A 48 -3.25 1.17 25.37
CA GLU A 48 -4.26 0.31 26.01
C GLU A 48 -5.15 1.03 27.01
N ASN A 49 -4.55 1.88 27.86
CA ASN A 49 -5.30 2.62 28.88
C ASN A 49 -6.35 3.55 28.23
N GLU A 50 -6.05 4.10 27.07
CA GLU A 50 -6.99 4.94 26.33
C GLU A 50 -8.13 4.09 25.77
N VAL A 51 -7.83 2.95 25.12
CA VAL A 51 -8.86 2.05 24.58
C VAL A 51 -9.74 1.50 25.68
N SER A 52 -9.17 1.05 26.80
CA SER A 52 -9.93 0.59 27.99
C SER A 52 -10.95 1.63 28.47
N ARG A 53 -10.54 2.89 28.56
CA ARG A 53 -11.43 3.99 28.97
C ARG A 53 -12.48 4.31 27.90
N ILE A 54 -12.12 4.25 26.60
CA ILE A 54 -13.08 4.49 25.49
C ILE A 54 -14.17 3.41 25.52
N VAL A 55 -13.78 2.14 25.62
CA VAL A 55 -14.71 1.00 25.65
C VAL A 55 -15.66 1.09 26.87
N SER A 56 -15.10 1.35 28.06
CA SER A 56 -15.91 1.57 29.29
C SER A 56 -16.88 2.74 29.14
N LEU A 57 -16.45 3.82 28.45
CA LEU A 57 -17.30 4.98 28.18
C LEU A 57 -18.42 4.65 27.18
N CYS A 58 -18.13 3.89 26.11
CA CYS A 58 -19.13 3.39 25.17
C CYS A 58 -20.19 2.54 25.90
N ARG A 59 -19.74 1.61 26.74
CA ARG A 59 -20.63 0.77 27.57
C ARG A 59 -21.52 1.61 28.49
N LYS A 60 -20.95 2.58 29.19
CA LYS A 60 -21.71 3.48 30.09
C LYS A 60 -22.81 4.24 29.35
N HIS A 61 -22.59 4.64 28.14
CA HIS A 61 -23.54 5.39 27.31
C HIS A 61 -24.37 4.52 26.36
N GLN A 62 -24.23 3.19 26.43
CA GLN A 62 -24.89 2.20 25.55
C GLN A 62 -24.70 2.52 24.05
N LEU A 63 -23.51 2.93 23.68
CA LEU A 63 -23.15 3.25 22.30
C LEU A 63 -22.47 2.04 21.64
N PRO A 64 -22.99 1.55 20.51
CA PRO A 64 -22.29 0.54 19.72
C PRO A 64 -20.92 1.03 19.23
N PHE A 65 -19.96 0.12 19.16
CA PHE A 65 -18.62 0.46 18.70
C PHE A 65 -17.99 -0.69 17.91
N THR A 66 -17.06 -0.31 17.04
CA THR A 66 -16.34 -1.24 16.16
C THR A 66 -14.86 -0.90 16.15
N PHE A 67 -14.01 -1.92 16.15
CA PHE A 67 -12.56 -1.75 16.00
C PHE A 67 -12.15 -1.82 14.52
N ARG A 68 -11.12 -1.05 14.18
CA ARG A 68 -10.56 -1.05 12.83
C ARG A 68 -9.05 -0.94 12.85
N ALA A 69 -8.39 -1.82 12.10
CA ALA A 69 -6.98 -1.71 11.73
C ALA A 69 -6.84 -1.04 10.33
N ALA A 70 -6.33 -1.74 9.31
CA ALA A 70 -6.17 -1.19 7.96
C ALA A 70 -7.48 -1.00 7.17
N GLY A 71 -8.54 -1.75 7.49
CA GLY A 71 -9.80 -1.75 6.72
C GLY A 71 -9.64 -2.32 5.32
N THR A 72 -8.88 -3.42 5.21
CA THR A 72 -8.72 -4.23 4.00
C THR A 72 -9.74 -5.38 3.91
N SER A 73 -10.72 -5.39 4.79
CA SER A 73 -11.79 -6.38 4.88
C SER A 73 -12.68 -6.40 3.64
N LEU A 74 -13.02 -7.59 3.14
CA LEU A 74 -13.87 -7.78 1.95
C LEU A 74 -15.35 -8.01 2.29
N SER A 75 -15.70 -8.26 3.57
CA SER A 75 -17.05 -8.61 4.01
C SER A 75 -17.68 -7.59 4.96
N GLY A 76 -17.13 -6.36 5.07
CA GLY A 76 -17.70 -5.25 5.85
C GLY A 76 -17.49 -5.33 7.37
N GLN A 77 -16.48 -6.08 7.83
CA GLN A 77 -16.21 -6.27 9.26
C GLN A 77 -15.86 -4.97 9.98
N SER A 78 -15.25 -4.01 9.29
CA SER A 78 -14.73 -2.77 9.88
C SER A 78 -15.61 -1.53 9.62
N CYS A 79 -16.85 -1.73 9.16
CA CYS A 79 -17.82 -0.67 8.93
C CYS A 79 -18.81 -0.55 10.09
N THR A 80 -19.16 0.68 10.47
CA THR A 80 -20.16 0.99 11.50
C THR A 80 -20.81 2.35 11.25
N ASP A 81 -22.01 2.55 11.73
CA ASP A 81 -22.73 3.82 11.76
C ASP A 81 -22.68 4.50 13.15
N SER A 82 -21.90 3.96 14.08
CA SER A 82 -21.80 4.46 15.46
C SER A 82 -20.37 4.91 15.80
N VAL A 83 -19.69 4.32 16.77
CA VAL A 83 -18.34 4.69 17.20
C VAL A 83 -17.32 3.79 16.53
N LEU A 84 -16.38 4.37 15.75
CA LEU A 84 -15.26 3.65 15.14
C LEU A 84 -13.98 3.92 15.92
N ILE A 85 -13.38 2.87 16.48
CA ILE A 85 -12.11 2.93 17.23
C ILE A 85 -10.99 2.38 16.34
N VAL A 86 -10.03 3.23 15.97
CA VAL A 86 -8.99 2.90 15.01
C VAL A 86 -7.68 2.59 15.72
N ALA A 87 -7.18 1.36 15.56
CA ALA A 87 -5.83 0.93 15.91
C ALA A 87 -4.96 1.01 14.66
N GLY A 88 -4.19 2.07 14.52
CA GLY A 88 -3.36 2.32 13.32
C GLY A 88 -1.89 2.55 13.67
N LYS A 89 -1.31 3.57 13.07
CA LYS A 89 0.14 3.90 13.14
C LYS A 89 0.70 4.22 14.55
N HIS A 90 -0.11 4.20 15.59
CA HIS A 90 0.33 4.31 17.01
C HIS A 90 0.53 2.93 17.67
N TRP A 91 0.19 1.84 16.97
CA TRP A 91 0.19 0.47 17.45
C TRP A 91 1.16 -0.41 16.61
N GLU A 92 2.41 0.03 16.45
CA GLU A 92 3.38 -0.63 15.55
C GLU A 92 4.60 -1.21 16.29
N SER A 93 4.55 -1.33 17.62
CA SER A 93 5.65 -1.92 18.42
C SER A 93 5.70 -3.45 18.26
N TYR A 94 6.89 -3.99 18.37
CA TYR A 94 7.14 -5.44 18.35
C TYR A 94 8.28 -5.83 19.29
N ARG A 95 8.31 -7.10 19.67
CA ARG A 95 9.41 -7.75 20.40
C ARG A 95 9.69 -9.11 19.77
N LEU A 96 10.93 -9.40 19.44
CA LEU A 96 11.38 -10.68 18.92
C LEU A 96 12.10 -11.43 20.05
N SER A 97 11.83 -12.74 20.24
CA SER A 97 12.53 -13.58 21.19
C SER A 97 14.00 -13.79 20.78
N ASP A 98 14.87 -14.09 21.75
CA ASP A 98 16.31 -14.27 21.50
C ASP A 98 16.60 -15.43 20.54
N ASP A 99 15.77 -16.47 20.55
CA ASP A 99 15.84 -17.63 19.64
C ASP A 99 15.14 -17.39 18.31
N HIS A 100 14.49 -16.24 18.14
CA HIS A 100 13.68 -15.83 16.98
C HIS A 100 12.48 -16.75 16.67
N GLU A 101 12.11 -17.67 17.58
CA GLU A 101 10.97 -18.58 17.39
C GLU A 101 9.63 -17.91 17.63
N TYR A 102 9.61 -16.81 18.37
CA TYR A 102 8.40 -16.07 18.71
C TYR A 102 8.55 -14.59 18.43
N ILE A 103 7.48 -13.97 17.97
CA ILE A 103 7.38 -12.54 17.81
C ILE A 103 6.10 -12.02 18.45
N THR A 104 6.23 -11.00 19.28
CA THR A 104 5.11 -10.28 19.91
C THR A 104 4.85 -9.00 19.13
N LEU A 105 3.61 -8.78 18.74
CA LEU A 105 3.21 -7.76 17.77
C LEU A 105 2.00 -6.95 18.24
N GLN A 106 2.04 -5.65 18.07
CA GLN A 106 0.86 -4.80 18.22
C GLN A 106 -0.01 -4.80 16.95
N PRO A 107 -1.32 -4.50 17.05
CA PRO A 107 -2.29 -4.69 15.97
C PRO A 107 -2.09 -3.80 14.73
N GLY A 108 -1.40 -2.67 14.84
CA GLY A 108 -1.21 -1.70 13.76
C GLY A 108 0.00 -1.96 12.86
N ILE A 109 0.84 -2.95 13.18
CA ILE A 109 1.98 -3.29 12.32
C ILE A 109 1.51 -4.00 11.06
N VAL A 110 2.05 -3.63 9.90
CA VAL A 110 1.72 -4.26 8.61
C VAL A 110 2.39 -5.62 8.48
N GLY A 111 1.67 -6.64 8.00
CA GLY A 111 2.18 -8.02 7.93
C GLY A 111 3.48 -8.15 7.12
N ALA A 112 3.60 -7.46 5.97
CA ALA A 112 4.85 -7.45 5.20
C ALA A 112 6.03 -6.88 6.01
N ARG A 113 5.78 -5.90 6.89
CA ARG A 113 6.81 -5.36 7.77
C ARG A 113 7.32 -6.40 8.77
N VAL A 114 6.45 -7.29 9.24
CA VAL A 114 6.86 -8.40 10.11
C VAL A 114 7.86 -9.31 9.38
N ASN A 115 7.59 -9.64 8.11
CA ASN A 115 8.51 -10.43 7.29
C ASN A 115 9.86 -9.71 7.02
N GLU A 116 9.86 -8.39 6.86
CA GLU A 116 11.11 -7.62 6.76
C GLU A 116 11.95 -7.72 8.04
N ILE A 117 11.32 -7.68 9.22
CA ILE A 117 11.97 -7.83 10.52
C ILE A 117 12.57 -9.23 10.69
N LEU A 118 11.85 -10.27 10.25
CA LEU A 118 12.24 -11.68 10.41
C LEU A 118 13.29 -12.15 9.39
N LYS A 119 13.32 -11.53 8.21
CA LYS A 119 14.19 -11.93 7.10
C LYS A 119 15.68 -12.05 7.44
N PRO A 120 16.33 -11.15 8.22
CA PRO A 120 17.74 -11.28 8.59
C PRO A 120 18.05 -12.56 9.37
N PHE A 121 17.05 -13.16 10.01
CA PHE A 121 17.15 -14.36 10.83
C PHE A 121 16.70 -15.63 10.09
N GLY A 122 16.41 -15.53 8.79
CA GLY A 122 15.90 -16.67 8.01
C GLY A 122 14.54 -17.18 8.50
N ARG A 123 13.69 -16.27 9.02
CA ARG A 123 12.37 -16.59 9.57
C ARG A 123 11.28 -15.84 8.79
N VAL A 124 10.04 -16.35 8.88
CA VAL A 124 8.86 -15.75 8.24
C VAL A 124 7.68 -15.70 9.21
N PHE A 125 6.78 -14.76 8.97
CA PHE A 125 5.46 -14.67 9.59
C PHE A 125 4.49 -15.50 8.75
N PRO A 126 3.98 -16.63 9.29
CA PRO A 126 3.26 -17.60 8.46
C PRO A 126 1.94 -17.13 7.85
N PRO A 127 1.05 -16.38 8.56
CA PRO A 127 -0.17 -15.87 7.95
C PRO A 127 0.16 -14.87 6.83
N ASP A 128 -0.11 -15.26 5.57
CA ASP A 128 0.31 -14.51 4.37
C ASP A 128 -0.86 -14.15 3.43
N PRO A 129 -1.92 -13.46 3.91
CA PRO A 129 -3.02 -13.07 3.04
C PRO A 129 -2.52 -12.25 1.85
N ALA A 130 -3.23 -12.30 0.71
CA ALA A 130 -2.88 -11.53 -0.48
C ALA A 130 -2.74 -10.01 -0.21
N SER A 131 -3.39 -9.54 0.84
CA SER A 131 -3.30 -8.15 1.33
C SER A 131 -2.13 -7.88 2.28
N ILE A 132 -1.22 -8.83 2.55
CA ILE A 132 -0.15 -8.75 3.57
C ILE A 132 0.69 -7.47 3.46
N GLY A 133 0.86 -6.93 2.24
CA GLY A 133 1.53 -5.65 1.98
C GLY A 133 0.84 -4.41 2.56
N SER A 134 -0.43 -4.55 3.01
CA SER A 134 -1.25 -3.44 3.49
C SER A 134 -2.08 -3.80 4.73
N ALA A 135 -2.41 -5.08 4.92
CA ALA A 135 -3.14 -5.56 6.09
C ALA A 135 -2.29 -5.46 7.36
N MET A 136 -2.91 -5.05 8.44
CA MET A 136 -2.28 -4.97 9.77
C MET A 136 -2.53 -6.25 10.56
N VAL A 137 -1.57 -6.61 11.42
CA VAL A 137 -1.57 -7.85 12.22
C VAL A 137 -2.87 -8.03 13.00
N GLY A 138 -3.41 -6.96 13.61
CA GLY A 138 -4.69 -7.07 14.34
C GLY A 138 -5.83 -7.59 13.46
N GLY A 139 -5.95 -7.08 12.22
CA GLY A 139 -6.93 -7.56 11.24
C GLY A 139 -6.63 -8.98 10.74
N ILE A 140 -5.34 -9.30 10.49
CA ILE A 140 -4.92 -10.64 10.05
C ILE A 140 -5.31 -11.69 11.09
N VAL A 141 -5.03 -11.44 12.37
CA VAL A 141 -5.31 -12.39 13.46
C VAL A 141 -6.81 -12.52 13.73
N VAL A 142 -7.52 -11.40 13.93
CA VAL A 142 -8.95 -11.48 14.29
C VAL A 142 -9.85 -12.01 13.16
N ASN A 143 -9.40 -11.94 11.90
CA ASN A 143 -10.06 -12.58 10.76
C ASN A 143 -9.60 -14.03 10.54
N ASN A 144 -8.55 -14.48 11.23
CA ASN A 144 -7.82 -15.71 10.88
C ASN A 144 -7.46 -15.73 9.39
N ALA A 145 -7.04 -14.57 8.88
CA ALA A 145 -6.74 -14.40 7.47
C ALA A 145 -5.55 -15.28 7.11
N SER A 146 -5.69 -16.02 6.04
CA SER A 146 -4.68 -16.95 5.54
C SER A 146 -4.35 -16.63 4.08
N GLY A 147 -3.37 -17.32 3.52
CA GLY A 147 -2.95 -17.16 2.15
C GLY A 147 -2.53 -18.50 1.55
N MET A 148 -1.68 -18.40 0.52
CA MET A 148 -1.23 -19.54 -0.27
C MET A 148 -0.29 -20.48 0.49
N ASN A 149 0.51 -19.95 1.40
CA ASN A 149 1.62 -20.68 2.02
C ASN A 149 1.30 -21.23 3.41
N CYS A 150 0.29 -20.72 4.10
CA CYS A 150 -0.01 -21.13 5.47
C CYS A 150 -0.98 -22.33 5.54
N GLY A 151 -1.85 -22.51 4.56
CA GLY A 151 -2.86 -23.55 4.60
C GLY A 151 -3.69 -23.55 5.89
N VAL A 152 -4.11 -24.74 6.33
CA VAL A 152 -4.74 -24.95 7.65
C VAL A 152 -3.72 -25.22 8.77
N HIS A 153 -2.43 -25.35 8.44
CA HIS A 153 -1.38 -25.75 9.38
C HIS A 153 -0.65 -24.58 10.03
N ALA A 154 -0.58 -23.43 9.36
CA ALA A 154 0.21 -22.27 9.76
C ALA A 154 -0.59 -20.96 9.74
N ASN A 155 -1.92 -21.01 9.81
CA ASN A 155 -2.78 -19.85 9.96
C ASN A 155 -2.67 -19.25 11.38
N SER A 156 -3.29 -18.11 11.61
CA SER A 156 -3.19 -17.40 12.90
C SER A 156 -3.59 -18.26 14.10
N ASP A 157 -4.62 -19.10 13.95
CA ASP A 157 -5.10 -19.99 15.03
C ASP A 157 -4.05 -21.05 15.44
N ARG A 158 -3.22 -21.52 14.50
CA ARG A 158 -2.15 -22.49 14.78
C ARG A 158 -0.87 -21.87 15.27
N MET A 159 -0.63 -20.62 14.89
CA MET A 159 0.61 -19.90 15.22
C MET A 159 0.51 -19.08 16.51
N LEU A 160 -0.69 -18.85 17.02
CA LEU A 160 -0.93 -18.11 18.25
C LEU A 160 -0.29 -18.81 19.45
N VAL A 161 0.39 -18.04 20.30
CA VAL A 161 0.92 -18.47 21.59
C VAL A 161 0.14 -17.82 22.74
N SER A 162 -0.07 -16.51 22.67
CA SER A 162 -0.84 -15.75 23.67
C SER A 162 -1.40 -14.48 23.04
N ALA A 163 -2.43 -13.95 23.67
CA ALA A 163 -3.08 -12.70 23.30
C ALA A 163 -3.24 -11.78 24.52
N ARG A 164 -2.98 -10.50 24.29
CA ARG A 164 -3.31 -9.44 25.24
C ARG A 164 -4.51 -8.67 24.70
N ILE A 165 -5.61 -8.64 25.46
CA ILE A 165 -6.91 -8.18 25.02
C ILE A 165 -7.54 -7.17 25.99
N ILE A 166 -8.46 -6.37 25.48
CA ILE A 166 -9.30 -5.47 26.29
C ILE A 166 -10.75 -5.89 26.09
N LEU A 167 -11.40 -6.29 27.16
CA LEU A 167 -12.80 -6.70 27.18
C LEU A 167 -13.76 -5.50 27.09
N THR A 168 -15.06 -5.76 26.87
CA THR A 168 -16.07 -4.72 26.70
C THR A 168 -16.34 -3.91 27.98
N ASP A 169 -15.93 -4.37 29.14
CA ASP A 169 -15.93 -3.62 30.41
C ASP A 169 -14.68 -2.76 30.63
N GLY A 170 -13.69 -2.86 29.74
CA GLY A 170 -12.40 -2.16 29.83
C GLY A 170 -11.30 -2.95 30.54
N THR A 171 -11.56 -4.17 31.01
CA THR A 171 -10.54 -5.01 31.65
C THR A 171 -9.49 -5.45 30.65
N ILE A 172 -8.22 -5.31 31.03
CA ILE A 172 -7.06 -5.76 30.25
C ILE A 172 -6.67 -7.15 30.76
N LEU A 173 -6.58 -8.12 29.84
CA LEU A 173 -6.12 -9.48 30.12
C LEU A 173 -4.98 -9.85 29.19
N ASP A 174 -3.85 -10.26 29.75
CA ASP A 174 -2.74 -10.91 29.06
C ASP A 174 -2.77 -12.40 29.35
N THR A 175 -3.10 -13.21 28.35
CA THR A 175 -3.20 -14.67 28.50
C THR A 175 -1.83 -15.35 28.59
N GLY A 176 -0.74 -14.65 28.29
CA GLY A 176 0.63 -15.13 28.38
C GLY A 176 1.31 -14.79 29.72
N ASP A 177 0.74 -13.89 30.52
CA ASP A 177 1.30 -13.45 31.80
C ASP A 177 0.55 -14.05 33.00
N GLU A 178 1.25 -14.82 33.83
CA GLU A 178 0.63 -15.49 34.98
C GLU A 178 0.12 -14.50 36.06
N SER A 179 0.73 -13.32 36.17
CA SER A 179 0.24 -12.29 37.10
C SER A 179 -1.11 -11.74 36.65
N SER A 180 -1.26 -11.52 35.35
CA SER A 180 -2.52 -11.09 34.71
C SER A 180 -3.60 -12.18 34.80
N ARG A 181 -3.24 -13.44 34.55
CA ARG A 181 -4.16 -14.58 34.71
C ARG A 181 -4.68 -14.70 36.14
N ARG A 182 -3.82 -14.51 37.16
CA ARG A 182 -4.20 -14.55 38.58
C ARG A 182 -5.15 -13.42 38.93
N ALA A 183 -4.84 -12.19 38.52
CA ALA A 183 -5.70 -11.03 38.77
C ALA A 183 -7.08 -11.21 38.09
N PHE A 184 -7.09 -11.82 36.90
CA PHE A 184 -8.33 -12.10 36.17
C PHE A 184 -9.16 -13.19 36.85
N ARG A 185 -8.56 -14.26 37.37
CA ARG A 185 -9.25 -15.29 38.17
C ARG A 185 -9.96 -14.70 39.40
N GLU A 186 -9.33 -13.72 40.05
CA GLU A 186 -9.90 -13.05 41.21
C GLU A 186 -11.03 -12.10 40.87
N SER A 187 -10.89 -11.33 39.75
CA SER A 187 -11.86 -10.30 39.36
C SER A 187 -13.03 -10.81 38.51
N HIS A 188 -12.81 -11.89 37.72
CA HIS A 188 -13.78 -12.40 36.73
C HIS A 188 -14.03 -13.92 36.85
N PRO A 189 -14.27 -14.47 38.04
CA PRO A 189 -14.43 -15.92 38.21
C PRO A 189 -15.67 -16.46 37.45
N GLU A 190 -16.75 -15.67 37.34
CA GLU A 190 -17.94 -16.08 36.59
C GLU A 190 -17.70 -16.13 35.08
N PHE A 191 -16.85 -15.26 34.53
CA PHE A 191 -16.45 -15.28 33.13
C PHE A 191 -15.75 -16.59 32.80
N LEU A 192 -14.74 -16.95 33.60
CA LEU A 192 -13.97 -18.19 33.40
C LEU A 192 -14.87 -19.42 33.54
N LYS A 193 -15.74 -19.43 34.56
CA LYS A 193 -16.69 -20.53 34.74
C LYS A 193 -17.60 -20.70 33.51
N LYS A 194 -18.12 -19.62 32.92
CA LYS A 194 -18.95 -19.70 31.71
C LYS A 194 -18.17 -20.25 30.51
N ILE A 195 -16.89 -19.93 30.37
CA ILE A 195 -16.01 -20.51 29.34
C ILE A 195 -15.84 -22.02 29.56
N GLU A 196 -15.57 -22.43 30.80
CA GLU A 196 -15.45 -23.86 31.16
C GLU A 196 -16.77 -24.60 30.97
N ASP A 197 -17.91 -24.06 31.43
CA ASP A 197 -19.23 -24.64 31.26
C ASP A 197 -19.58 -24.81 29.75
N LEU A 198 -19.27 -23.81 28.92
CA LEU A 198 -19.49 -23.89 27.47
C LEU A 198 -18.55 -24.95 26.83
N ARG A 199 -17.27 -25.00 27.21
CA ARG A 199 -16.33 -26.04 26.77
C ARG A 199 -16.88 -27.43 27.09
N ASP A 200 -17.31 -27.67 28.32
CA ASP A 200 -17.79 -28.97 28.78
C ASP A 200 -19.11 -29.35 28.10
N LYS A 201 -20.02 -28.42 27.91
CA LYS A 201 -21.25 -28.57 27.12
C LYS A 201 -20.94 -29.02 25.69
N VAL A 202 -20.01 -28.35 24.98
CA VAL A 202 -19.62 -28.67 23.60
C VAL A 202 -18.95 -30.04 23.54
N ARG A 203 -18.09 -30.40 24.49
CA ARG A 203 -17.39 -31.71 24.52
C ARG A 203 -18.31 -32.88 24.84
N THR A 204 -19.32 -32.66 25.66
CA THR A 204 -20.28 -33.68 26.05
C THR A 204 -21.26 -34.00 24.92
N ASP A 205 -21.59 -32.99 24.08
CA ASP A 205 -22.39 -33.21 22.87
C ASP A 205 -21.51 -33.80 21.75
N LYS A 206 -21.58 -35.14 21.58
CA LYS A 206 -20.75 -35.85 20.61
C LYS A 206 -21.03 -35.45 19.16
N GLU A 207 -22.28 -35.11 18.85
CA GLU A 207 -22.65 -34.67 17.50
C GLU A 207 -22.03 -33.30 17.20
N LEU A 208 -22.15 -32.33 18.13
CA LEU A 208 -21.56 -31.01 18.01
C LEU A 208 -20.03 -31.06 17.94
N SER A 209 -19.41 -31.88 18.83
CA SER A 209 -17.97 -32.08 18.79
C SER A 209 -17.46 -32.64 17.46
N ALA A 210 -18.18 -33.63 16.91
CA ALA A 210 -17.86 -34.23 15.60
C ALA A 210 -18.02 -33.19 14.48
N ARG A 211 -19.13 -32.42 14.52
CA ARG A 211 -19.40 -31.35 13.54
C ARG A 211 -18.24 -30.32 13.53
N ILE A 212 -17.81 -29.86 14.70
CA ILE A 212 -16.72 -28.93 14.83
C ILE A 212 -15.42 -29.50 14.22
N ARG A 213 -15.05 -30.74 14.53
CA ARG A 213 -13.85 -31.39 13.97
C ARG A 213 -13.93 -31.48 12.44
N THR A 214 -15.06 -31.92 11.88
CA THR A 214 -15.24 -32.03 10.43
C THR A 214 -15.08 -30.67 9.73
N LYS A 215 -15.70 -29.62 10.25
CA LYS A 215 -15.67 -28.27 9.63
C LYS A 215 -14.30 -27.63 9.64
N TYR A 216 -13.41 -27.96 10.59
CA TYR A 216 -12.04 -27.45 10.63
C TYR A 216 -10.99 -28.36 9.96
N ASN A 217 -11.41 -29.42 9.27
CA ASN A 217 -10.55 -30.17 8.35
C ASN A 217 -10.34 -29.42 7.00
N ILE A 218 -11.17 -28.44 6.71
CA ILE A 218 -11.04 -27.52 5.57
C ILE A 218 -10.83 -26.10 6.09
N LYS A 219 -10.37 -25.20 5.23
CA LYS A 219 -10.36 -23.74 5.55
C LYS A 219 -11.78 -23.29 5.87
N ASN A 220 -11.99 -22.76 7.07
CA ASN A 220 -13.30 -22.28 7.51
C ASN A 220 -13.16 -21.11 8.49
N VAL A 221 -13.70 -19.96 8.10
CA VAL A 221 -13.85 -18.75 8.93
C VAL A 221 -15.30 -18.26 8.95
N THR A 222 -16.26 -19.16 8.62
CA THR A 222 -17.70 -18.86 8.76
C THR A 222 -18.11 -18.95 10.23
N GLY A 223 -18.61 -17.86 10.80
CA GLY A 223 -19.00 -17.81 12.22
C GLY A 223 -17.82 -17.59 13.17
N LEU A 224 -18.06 -17.76 14.47
CA LEU A 224 -17.00 -17.72 15.47
C LEU A 224 -16.21 -19.03 15.51
N ASN A 225 -14.93 -18.94 15.82
CA ASN A 225 -14.06 -20.10 15.98
C ASN A 225 -14.45 -20.93 17.22
N LEU A 226 -15.10 -22.08 17.01
CA LEU A 226 -15.48 -23.03 18.08
C LEU A 226 -14.39 -24.07 18.37
N ARG A 227 -13.33 -24.14 17.52
CA ARG A 227 -12.26 -25.13 17.69
C ARG A 227 -11.58 -25.05 19.08
N PRO A 228 -11.34 -23.87 19.67
CA PRO A 228 -10.72 -23.77 20.99
C PRO A 228 -11.46 -24.54 22.10
N LEU A 229 -12.79 -24.61 22.02
CA LEU A 229 -13.61 -25.34 23.00
C LEU A 229 -13.37 -26.87 23.00
N ILE A 230 -12.87 -27.43 21.89
CA ILE A 230 -12.52 -28.85 21.81
C ILE A 230 -11.02 -29.12 21.87
N ALA A 231 -10.18 -28.13 21.56
CA ALA A 231 -8.74 -28.29 21.42
C ALA A 231 -7.95 -28.01 22.72
N TYR A 232 -8.45 -27.12 23.60
CA TYR A 232 -7.72 -26.64 24.76
C TYR A 232 -8.49 -26.90 26.05
N ASP A 233 -7.76 -27.21 27.14
CA ASP A 233 -8.33 -27.45 28.47
C ASP A 233 -8.30 -26.17 29.33
N ASP A 234 -7.24 -25.39 29.25
CA ASP A 234 -7.08 -24.15 30.01
C ASP A 234 -8.02 -23.06 29.44
N PRO A 235 -8.87 -22.43 30.30
CA PRO A 235 -9.78 -21.38 29.85
C PRO A 235 -9.05 -20.16 29.26
N PHE A 236 -7.81 -19.85 29.63
CA PHE A 236 -7.03 -18.75 29.06
C PHE A 236 -6.56 -19.06 27.64
N ASP A 237 -6.22 -20.31 27.35
CA ASP A 237 -5.91 -20.74 25.98
C ASP A 237 -7.18 -20.71 25.11
N ILE A 238 -8.34 -21.11 25.65
CA ILE A 238 -9.63 -20.99 24.96
C ILE A 238 -9.94 -19.53 24.66
N ILE A 239 -9.76 -18.62 25.62
CA ILE A 239 -9.96 -17.17 25.43
C ILE A 239 -9.04 -16.64 24.33
N ALA A 240 -7.74 -16.92 24.40
CA ALA A 240 -6.75 -16.43 23.44
C ALA A 240 -7.10 -16.86 21.99
N HIS A 241 -7.36 -18.16 21.81
CA HIS A 241 -7.67 -18.72 20.50
C HIS A 241 -9.08 -18.38 19.99
N SER A 242 -10.03 -18.03 20.88
CA SER A 242 -11.35 -17.54 20.46
C SER A 242 -11.31 -16.14 19.82
N ILE A 243 -10.24 -15.35 20.08
CA ILE A 243 -10.02 -14.05 19.44
C ILE A 243 -9.69 -14.21 17.97
N VAL A 244 -9.06 -15.33 17.59
CA VAL A 244 -8.75 -15.64 16.18
C VAL A 244 -10.04 -16.04 15.45
N GLY A 245 -10.38 -15.33 14.38
CA GLY A 245 -11.64 -15.51 13.65
C GLY A 245 -12.83 -14.80 14.31
N SER A 246 -12.62 -13.99 15.33
CA SER A 246 -13.70 -13.21 15.99
C SER A 246 -14.15 -11.97 15.21
N GLU A 247 -13.38 -11.53 14.22
CA GLU A 247 -13.66 -10.32 13.43
C GLU A 247 -13.89 -9.06 14.31
N GLY A 248 -13.21 -9.01 15.46
CA GLY A 248 -13.36 -7.91 16.42
C GLY A 248 -14.71 -7.88 17.12
N THR A 249 -15.46 -9.00 17.18
CA THR A 249 -16.76 -9.07 17.87
C THR A 249 -16.66 -9.50 19.34
N LEU A 250 -15.48 -9.96 19.80
CA LEU A 250 -15.29 -10.46 21.17
C LEU A 250 -14.53 -9.48 22.06
N ALA A 251 -13.38 -8.96 21.61
CA ALA A 251 -12.55 -8.03 22.37
C ALA A 251 -11.65 -7.21 21.43
N PHE A 252 -10.98 -6.19 21.99
CA PHE A 252 -9.86 -5.51 21.31
C PHE A 252 -8.58 -6.31 21.51
N LEU A 253 -7.91 -6.65 20.41
CA LEU A 253 -6.58 -7.26 20.44
C LEU A 253 -5.52 -6.16 20.53
N SER A 254 -4.85 -6.02 21.68
CA SER A 254 -3.82 -5.00 21.90
C SER A 254 -2.41 -5.50 21.62
N GLU A 255 -2.15 -6.80 21.83
CA GLU A 255 -0.88 -7.44 21.54
C GLU A 255 -1.10 -8.93 21.26
N VAL A 256 -0.29 -9.52 20.40
CA VAL A 256 -0.34 -10.96 20.09
C VAL A 256 1.07 -11.53 20.01
N THR A 257 1.31 -12.67 20.66
CA THR A 257 2.55 -13.44 20.49
C THR A 257 2.30 -14.60 19.53
N MET A 258 3.08 -14.65 18.45
CA MET A 258 2.96 -15.62 17.38
C MET A 258 4.26 -16.42 17.21
N ARG A 259 4.13 -17.68 16.81
CA ARG A 259 5.28 -18.48 16.34
C ARG A 259 5.73 -17.99 14.98
N THR A 260 7.03 -18.00 14.72
CA THR A 260 7.64 -17.79 13.42
C THR A 260 8.00 -19.14 12.80
N LEU A 261 8.14 -19.21 11.49
CA LEU A 261 8.64 -20.40 10.80
C LEU A 261 9.96 -20.11 10.07
N HIS A 262 10.71 -21.17 9.78
CA HIS A 262 11.90 -21.05 8.93
C HIS A 262 11.52 -20.67 7.50
N ASP A 263 12.26 -19.75 6.90
CA ASP A 263 12.19 -19.52 5.44
C ASP A 263 13.11 -20.54 4.74
N TYR A 264 12.53 -21.37 3.92
CA TYR A 264 13.28 -22.42 3.22
C TYR A 264 14.17 -21.81 2.14
N PRO A 265 15.49 -22.12 2.13
CA PRO A 265 16.41 -21.49 1.21
C PRO A 265 16.26 -21.98 -0.24
N PHE A 266 15.80 -23.21 -0.44
CA PHE A 266 15.62 -23.81 -1.76
C PHE A 266 14.14 -23.85 -2.12
N LYS A 267 13.78 -23.24 -3.26
CA LYS A 267 12.39 -23.10 -3.75
C LYS A 267 12.34 -23.38 -5.24
N ALA A 268 11.30 -24.09 -5.68
CA ALA A 268 11.01 -24.27 -7.09
C ALA A 268 9.52 -24.12 -7.36
N SER A 269 9.17 -23.54 -8.51
CA SER A 269 7.78 -23.41 -8.95
C SER A 269 7.62 -23.87 -10.40
N ALA A 270 6.43 -24.38 -10.73
CA ALA A 270 6.03 -24.70 -12.09
C ALA A 270 4.61 -24.20 -12.36
N MET A 271 4.36 -23.70 -13.58
CA MET A 271 3.01 -23.45 -14.08
C MET A 271 2.62 -24.63 -14.95
N VAL A 272 1.67 -25.44 -14.49
CA VAL A 272 1.26 -26.71 -15.11
C VAL A 272 -0.07 -26.51 -15.81
N TYR A 273 -0.15 -26.74 -17.13
CA TYR A 273 -1.34 -26.48 -17.95
C TYR A 273 -2.05 -27.80 -18.31
N PHE A 274 -3.27 -27.94 -17.86
CA PHE A 274 -4.15 -29.11 -18.11
C PHE A 274 -5.13 -28.81 -19.21
N LEU A 275 -5.49 -29.85 -20.01
CA LEU A 275 -6.46 -29.75 -21.09
C LEU A 275 -7.91 -29.74 -20.60
N THR A 276 -8.17 -30.08 -19.33
CA THR A 276 -9.49 -29.94 -18.70
C THR A 276 -9.40 -29.48 -17.25
N MET A 277 -10.39 -28.71 -16.82
CA MET A 277 -10.50 -28.28 -15.43
C MET A 277 -10.64 -29.46 -14.47
N LYS A 278 -11.36 -30.50 -14.90
CA LYS A 278 -11.55 -31.72 -14.11
C LYS A 278 -10.22 -32.42 -13.81
N GLU A 279 -9.39 -32.65 -14.85
CA GLU A 279 -8.06 -33.25 -14.68
C GLU A 279 -7.12 -32.40 -13.79
N SER A 280 -7.21 -31.08 -13.89
CA SER A 280 -6.43 -30.20 -13.01
C SER A 280 -6.80 -30.37 -11.53
N CYS A 281 -8.09 -30.46 -11.22
CA CYS A 281 -8.58 -30.70 -9.85
C CYS A 281 -8.24 -32.12 -9.36
N GLU A 282 -8.37 -33.15 -10.20
CA GLU A 282 -7.95 -34.51 -9.87
C GLU A 282 -6.43 -34.59 -9.57
N ALA A 283 -5.61 -33.88 -10.33
CA ALA A 283 -4.17 -33.77 -10.07
C ALA A 283 -3.88 -33.10 -8.73
N VAL A 284 -4.62 -32.04 -8.37
CA VAL A 284 -4.48 -31.40 -7.04
C VAL A 284 -4.83 -32.38 -5.92
N VAL A 285 -5.92 -33.15 -6.05
CA VAL A 285 -6.30 -34.20 -5.07
C VAL A 285 -5.18 -35.25 -4.95
N ALA A 286 -4.58 -35.66 -6.07
CA ALA A 286 -3.47 -36.61 -6.06
C ALA A 286 -2.22 -36.04 -5.42
N MET A 287 -1.86 -34.78 -5.73
CA MET A 287 -0.73 -34.07 -5.10
C MET A 287 -0.91 -33.91 -3.58
N LYS A 288 -2.13 -33.67 -3.11
CA LYS A 288 -2.44 -33.59 -1.67
C LYS A 288 -2.12 -34.91 -0.97
N LYS A 289 -2.45 -36.05 -1.60
CA LYS A 289 -2.14 -37.37 -1.07
C LYS A 289 -0.66 -37.73 -0.98
N LEU A 290 0.21 -37.09 -1.79
CA LEU A 290 1.69 -37.22 -1.64
C LEU A 290 2.19 -36.76 -0.27
N THR A 291 1.44 -35.86 0.35
CA THR A 291 1.79 -35.20 1.61
C THR A 291 1.05 -35.79 2.80
N ALA A 292 -0.03 -36.58 2.58
CA ALA A 292 -0.88 -37.12 3.62
C ALA A 292 -0.12 -38.09 4.53
N GLY A 293 0.12 -37.68 5.78
CA GLY A 293 0.39 -38.56 6.91
C GLY A 293 -0.94 -38.90 7.61
N ASP A 294 -0.91 -39.81 8.57
CA ASP A 294 -2.10 -40.27 9.33
C ASP A 294 -2.81 -39.16 10.13
N ASP A 295 -2.21 -37.97 10.24
CA ASP A 295 -2.78 -36.81 10.93
C ASP A 295 -2.24 -35.49 10.33
N ASP A 296 -2.93 -34.97 9.29
CA ASP A 296 -2.62 -33.69 8.59
C ASP A 296 -2.45 -32.51 9.54
N LEU A 297 -3.10 -32.56 10.71
CA LEU A 297 -3.07 -31.49 11.71
C LEU A 297 -1.79 -31.49 12.56
N LYS A 298 -0.98 -32.54 12.50
CA LYS A 298 0.28 -32.67 13.25
C LYS A 298 1.52 -32.54 12.38
N MET A 299 1.36 -32.44 11.05
CA MET A 299 2.49 -32.34 10.14
C MET A 299 3.18 -30.98 10.25
N SER A 300 4.50 -31.02 10.39
CA SER A 300 5.28 -29.81 10.24
C SER A 300 5.29 -29.36 8.76
N ALA A 301 5.43 -28.06 8.53
CA ALA A 301 5.57 -27.51 7.17
C ALA A 301 6.77 -28.14 6.41
N GLU A 302 7.71 -28.75 7.13
CA GLU A 302 8.89 -29.47 6.59
C GLU A 302 8.49 -30.78 5.89
N GLN A 303 7.43 -31.44 6.33
CA GLN A 303 6.95 -32.70 5.78
C GLN A 303 6.10 -32.53 4.51
N LEU A 304 5.66 -31.30 4.20
CA LEU A 304 4.86 -31.03 3.01
C LEU A 304 5.67 -31.23 1.71
N VAL A 305 5.26 -32.14 0.84
CA VAL A 305 5.88 -32.36 -0.48
C VAL A 305 5.50 -31.21 -1.42
N VAL A 306 4.23 -30.83 -1.45
CA VAL A 306 3.72 -29.66 -2.17
C VAL A 306 3.45 -28.55 -1.17
N LYS A 307 4.01 -27.37 -1.40
CA LYS A 307 3.80 -26.22 -0.51
C LYS A 307 2.52 -25.48 -0.85
N SER A 308 2.26 -25.28 -2.13
CA SER A 308 1.02 -24.66 -2.62
C SER A 308 0.68 -25.15 -4.04
N ALA A 309 -0.61 -25.16 -4.37
CA ALA A 309 -1.12 -25.38 -5.71
C ALA A 309 -2.30 -24.42 -5.95
N GLU A 310 -2.07 -23.41 -6.83
CA GLU A 310 -3.00 -22.36 -7.16
C GLU A 310 -3.67 -22.64 -8.49
N MET A 311 -4.99 -22.77 -8.51
CA MET A 311 -5.75 -22.97 -9.73
C MET A 311 -6.07 -21.64 -10.41
N LEU A 312 -5.93 -21.59 -11.73
CA LEU A 312 -6.30 -20.48 -12.60
C LEU A 312 -7.14 -21.03 -13.75
N ASP A 313 -8.41 -20.66 -13.84
CA ASP A 313 -9.27 -21.02 -14.97
C ASP A 313 -8.89 -20.26 -16.26
N TYR A 314 -9.48 -20.64 -17.39
CA TYR A 314 -9.19 -20.02 -18.69
C TYR A 314 -9.51 -18.51 -18.72
N LYS A 315 -10.49 -18.05 -17.96
CA LYS A 315 -10.83 -16.60 -17.87
C LYS A 315 -9.77 -15.84 -17.09
N SER A 316 -9.28 -16.44 -16.02
CA SER A 316 -8.15 -15.91 -15.25
C SER A 316 -6.90 -15.77 -16.14
N LEU A 317 -6.54 -16.80 -16.90
CA LEU A 317 -5.42 -16.77 -17.84
C LEU A 317 -5.62 -15.75 -18.96
N SER A 318 -6.83 -15.65 -19.50
CA SER A 318 -7.18 -14.67 -20.52
C SER A 318 -7.08 -13.24 -20.00
N SER A 319 -7.48 -13.01 -18.75
CA SER A 319 -7.49 -11.65 -18.16
C SER A 319 -6.11 -11.02 -18.05
N VAL A 320 -5.07 -11.82 -17.97
CA VAL A 320 -3.66 -11.39 -17.82
C VAL A 320 -2.82 -11.62 -19.08
N ASP A 321 -3.46 -11.94 -20.22
CA ASP A 321 -2.80 -12.23 -21.48
C ASP A 321 -1.67 -13.29 -21.33
N ASP A 322 -1.97 -14.39 -20.61
CA ASP A 322 -1.00 -15.47 -20.39
C ASP A 322 -0.43 -15.99 -21.72
N PRO A 323 0.89 -16.00 -21.93
CA PRO A 323 1.47 -16.31 -23.22
C PRO A 323 1.21 -17.77 -23.67
N VAL A 324 1.08 -18.71 -22.72
CA VAL A 324 0.78 -20.11 -23.02
C VAL A 324 -0.68 -20.26 -23.40
N PHE A 325 -1.59 -19.56 -22.72
CA PHE A 325 -3.00 -19.52 -23.10
C PHE A 325 -3.20 -18.88 -24.49
N LEU A 326 -2.50 -17.81 -24.80
CA LEU A 326 -2.54 -17.18 -26.14
C LEU A 326 -2.03 -18.13 -27.23
N GLN A 327 -1.03 -18.97 -26.95
CA GLN A 327 -0.58 -20.00 -27.87
C GLN A 327 -1.60 -21.13 -28.00
N TYR A 328 -2.19 -21.58 -26.88
CA TYR A 328 -3.26 -22.57 -26.87
C TYR A 328 -4.44 -22.18 -27.76
N LYS A 329 -4.89 -20.93 -27.70
CA LYS A 329 -5.95 -20.40 -28.57
C LYS A 329 -5.60 -20.60 -30.06
N LYS A 330 -4.38 -20.25 -30.47
CA LYS A 330 -3.90 -20.42 -31.85
C LYS A 330 -3.88 -21.89 -32.25
N ASP A 331 -3.49 -22.80 -31.35
CA ASP A 331 -3.42 -24.22 -31.64
C ASP A 331 -4.80 -24.88 -31.70
N VAL A 332 -5.77 -24.41 -30.90
CA VAL A 332 -7.18 -24.82 -31.00
C VAL A 332 -7.77 -24.38 -32.33
N ASP A 333 -7.61 -23.09 -32.73
CA ASP A 333 -8.12 -22.54 -33.97
C ASP A 333 -7.49 -23.20 -35.22
N ALA A 334 -6.24 -23.67 -35.06
CA ALA A 334 -5.54 -24.44 -36.10
C ALA A 334 -5.90 -25.94 -36.12
N GLY A 335 -6.81 -26.40 -35.24
CA GLY A 335 -7.23 -27.81 -35.15
C GLY A 335 -6.17 -28.79 -34.66
N LYS A 336 -5.13 -28.28 -33.94
CA LYS A 336 -4.04 -29.10 -33.41
C LYS A 336 -4.38 -29.80 -32.09
N ILE A 337 -5.44 -29.35 -31.39
CA ILE A 337 -5.87 -29.92 -30.13
C ILE A 337 -7.03 -30.90 -30.38
N SER A 338 -6.77 -32.19 -30.22
CA SER A 338 -7.75 -33.22 -30.46
C SER A 338 -8.95 -33.14 -29.53
N GLY A 339 -10.16 -33.14 -30.08
CA GLY A 339 -11.41 -33.14 -29.33
C GLY A 339 -11.89 -31.75 -28.89
N VAL A 340 -11.22 -30.67 -29.29
CA VAL A 340 -11.60 -29.29 -29.01
C VAL A 340 -12.00 -28.60 -30.31
N ALA A 341 -13.18 -27.99 -30.34
CA ALA A 341 -13.65 -27.25 -31.52
C ALA A 341 -12.95 -25.92 -31.65
N PRO A 342 -12.68 -25.39 -32.86
CA PRO A 342 -12.18 -24.03 -33.05
C PRO A 342 -13.08 -23.02 -32.34
N GLY A 343 -12.48 -22.08 -31.62
CA GLY A 343 -13.19 -21.09 -30.81
C GLY A 343 -13.56 -21.56 -29.38
N ASP A 344 -13.40 -22.81 -29.05
CA ASP A 344 -13.67 -23.36 -27.70
C ASP A 344 -12.38 -23.38 -26.86
N TYR A 345 -12.18 -22.36 -26.02
CA TYR A 345 -11.00 -22.24 -25.18
C TYR A 345 -11.27 -22.53 -23.70
N HIS A 346 -12.52 -22.96 -23.36
CA HIS A 346 -13.03 -23.03 -21.99
C HIS A 346 -12.37 -24.10 -21.11
N ASN A 347 -11.65 -25.03 -21.69
CA ASN A 347 -11.15 -26.19 -20.98
C ASN A 347 -9.74 -26.01 -20.38
N LEU A 348 -8.89 -25.14 -20.94
CA LEU A 348 -7.53 -24.97 -20.42
C LEU A 348 -7.55 -24.38 -19.01
N THR A 349 -6.87 -25.07 -18.10
CA THR A 349 -6.71 -24.66 -16.70
C THR A 349 -5.25 -24.78 -16.30
N ALA A 350 -4.72 -23.81 -15.56
CA ALA A 350 -3.36 -23.90 -15.03
C ALA A 350 -3.36 -24.13 -13.52
N ILE A 351 -2.36 -24.88 -13.04
CA ILE A 351 -2.02 -25.01 -11.62
C ILE A 351 -0.61 -24.47 -11.44
N LEU A 352 -0.47 -23.36 -10.69
CA LEU A 352 0.81 -22.86 -10.22
C LEU A 352 1.19 -23.63 -8.95
N THR A 353 2.21 -24.49 -9.06
CA THR A 353 2.66 -25.36 -7.98
C THR A 353 4.01 -24.88 -7.46
N GLU A 354 4.16 -24.82 -6.14
CA GLU A 354 5.42 -24.51 -5.45
C GLU A 354 5.80 -25.62 -4.49
N THR A 355 7.08 -25.95 -4.44
CA THR A 355 7.69 -26.79 -3.41
C THR A 355 8.96 -26.14 -2.85
N LYS A 356 9.32 -26.51 -1.62
CA LYS A 356 10.45 -25.95 -0.88
C LYS A 356 11.21 -27.02 -0.13
N GLY A 357 12.53 -26.85 0.04
CA GLY A 357 13.40 -27.75 0.79
C GLY A 357 14.38 -27.01 1.70
N ILE A 358 14.80 -27.68 2.78
CA ILE A 358 15.88 -27.21 3.66
C ILE A 358 17.22 -27.44 2.95
N THR A 359 17.34 -28.56 2.20
CA THR A 359 18.49 -28.87 1.34
C THR A 359 18.07 -28.93 -0.12
N HIS A 360 19.02 -28.77 -1.02
CA HIS A 360 18.77 -28.87 -2.45
C HIS A 360 18.38 -30.31 -2.85
N GLU A 361 18.97 -31.33 -2.22
CA GLU A 361 18.59 -32.73 -2.42
C GLU A 361 17.13 -32.99 -2.06
N GLN A 362 16.68 -32.48 -0.93
CA GLN A 362 15.27 -32.55 -0.51
C GLN A 362 14.34 -31.88 -1.51
N LEU A 363 14.73 -30.72 -2.05
CA LEU A 363 13.96 -30.03 -3.09
C LEU A 363 13.81 -30.90 -4.34
N LEU A 364 14.91 -31.49 -4.83
CA LEU A 364 14.91 -32.35 -6.02
C LEU A 364 14.08 -33.61 -5.84
N ASP A 365 14.13 -34.28 -4.67
CA ASP A 365 13.29 -35.42 -4.33
C ASP A 365 11.80 -35.06 -4.38
N LYS A 366 11.42 -33.93 -3.80
CA LYS A 366 10.03 -33.44 -3.83
C LYS A 366 9.58 -33.14 -5.27
N ILE A 367 10.41 -32.48 -6.07
CA ILE A 367 10.11 -32.22 -7.48
C ILE A 367 9.86 -33.53 -8.25
N ALA A 368 10.72 -34.53 -8.06
CA ALA A 368 10.58 -35.81 -8.73
C ALA A 368 9.24 -36.51 -8.40
N LYS A 369 8.84 -36.52 -7.11
CA LYS A 369 7.54 -37.06 -6.67
C LYS A 369 6.36 -36.32 -7.28
N ILE A 370 6.43 -35.01 -7.40
CA ILE A 370 5.36 -34.18 -8.01
C ILE A 370 5.30 -34.48 -9.52
N GLN A 371 6.43 -34.53 -10.21
CA GLN A 371 6.47 -34.84 -11.65
C GLN A 371 5.94 -36.25 -11.95
N GLU A 372 6.29 -37.26 -11.13
CA GLU A 372 5.74 -38.61 -11.24
C GLU A 372 4.20 -38.60 -11.09
N CYS A 373 3.66 -37.88 -10.09
CA CYS A 373 2.23 -37.71 -9.92
C CYS A 373 1.57 -37.07 -11.14
N LEU A 374 2.18 -36.01 -11.69
CA LEU A 374 1.65 -35.27 -12.84
C LEU A 374 1.72 -36.05 -14.16
N SER A 375 2.62 -37.04 -14.28
CA SER A 375 2.77 -37.85 -15.49
C SER A 375 1.53 -38.66 -15.87
N GLN A 376 0.58 -38.81 -14.96
CA GLN A 376 -0.69 -39.56 -15.17
C GLN A 376 -1.76 -38.73 -15.88
N TYR A 377 -1.55 -37.41 -16.05
CA TYR A 377 -2.53 -36.47 -16.59
C TYR A 377 -2.11 -35.94 -17.96
N ARG A 378 -3.11 -35.48 -18.74
CA ARG A 378 -2.86 -34.89 -20.05
C ARG A 378 -2.54 -33.40 -19.90
N LEU A 379 -1.28 -33.08 -20.06
CA LEU A 379 -0.79 -31.70 -20.01
C LEU A 379 -0.71 -31.09 -21.43
N TYR A 380 -1.04 -29.80 -21.56
CA TYR A 380 -0.87 -29.07 -22.82
C TYR A 380 0.62 -28.91 -23.19
N ILE A 381 1.44 -28.60 -22.19
CA ILE A 381 2.91 -28.56 -22.29
C ILE A 381 3.52 -29.32 -21.09
N PRO A 382 4.74 -29.84 -21.20
CA PRO A 382 5.43 -30.52 -20.09
C PRO A 382 5.53 -29.60 -18.83
N ALA A 383 5.40 -30.22 -17.64
CA ALA A 383 5.59 -29.49 -16.37
C ALA A 383 7.07 -29.32 -16.06
N GLU A 384 7.56 -28.09 -16.14
CA GLU A 384 8.97 -27.74 -15.87
C GLU A 384 9.08 -26.93 -14.58
N PHE A 385 9.73 -27.51 -13.55
CA PHE A 385 10.06 -26.79 -12.33
C PHE A 385 11.30 -25.94 -12.50
N THR A 386 11.26 -24.71 -12.02
CA THR A 386 12.39 -23.78 -12.07
C THR A 386 12.72 -23.24 -10.69
N GLU A 387 14.02 -23.14 -10.40
CA GLU A 387 14.59 -22.50 -9.22
C GLU A 387 14.99 -21.03 -9.50
N ASP A 388 14.95 -20.58 -10.77
CA ASP A 388 15.32 -19.20 -11.12
C ASP A 388 14.24 -18.21 -10.67
N PRO A 389 14.55 -17.31 -9.71
CA PRO A 389 13.61 -16.31 -9.22
C PRO A 389 13.05 -15.36 -10.29
N LYS A 390 13.80 -15.17 -11.40
CA LYS A 390 13.36 -14.32 -12.51
C LYS A 390 12.26 -15.00 -13.33
N ILE A 391 12.27 -16.34 -13.39
CA ILE A 391 11.28 -17.14 -14.13
C ILE A 391 10.07 -17.40 -13.24
N TYR A 392 10.24 -18.01 -12.07
CA TYR A 392 9.09 -18.29 -11.21
C TYR A 392 8.41 -17.02 -10.71
N GLY A 393 9.15 -15.93 -10.57
CA GLY A 393 8.57 -14.62 -10.24
C GLY A 393 7.55 -14.13 -11.28
N LYS A 394 7.70 -14.51 -12.57
CA LYS A 394 6.69 -14.21 -13.60
C LYS A 394 5.41 -15.03 -13.40
N TYR A 395 5.52 -16.30 -12.98
CA TYR A 395 4.34 -17.12 -12.68
C TYR A 395 3.51 -16.53 -11.54
N TRP A 396 4.18 -16.10 -10.47
CA TRP A 396 3.53 -15.42 -9.35
C TRP A 396 2.97 -14.05 -9.72
N ALA A 397 3.62 -13.34 -10.65
CA ALA A 397 3.10 -12.07 -11.18
C ALA A 397 1.82 -12.27 -12.01
N ILE A 398 1.72 -13.36 -12.81
CA ILE A 398 0.49 -13.76 -13.50
C ILE A 398 -0.63 -13.96 -12.47
N ARG A 399 -0.41 -14.79 -11.45
CA ARG A 399 -1.39 -15.08 -10.41
C ARG A 399 -1.87 -13.82 -9.67
N SER A 400 -0.95 -12.96 -9.27
CA SER A 400 -1.27 -11.71 -8.58
C SER A 400 -1.89 -10.64 -9.49
N GLY A 401 -1.71 -10.75 -10.79
CA GLY A 401 -2.22 -9.85 -11.81
C GLY A 401 -3.71 -10.03 -12.13
N ILE A 402 -4.34 -11.17 -11.79
CA ILE A 402 -5.73 -11.49 -12.13
C ILE A 402 -6.69 -10.44 -11.58
N PHE A 403 -6.66 -10.19 -10.27
CA PHE A 403 -7.57 -9.23 -9.66
C PHE A 403 -7.40 -7.79 -10.17
N PRO A 404 -6.16 -7.26 -10.31
CA PRO A 404 -5.95 -5.96 -10.96
C PRO A 404 -6.47 -5.90 -12.40
N SER A 405 -6.31 -6.97 -13.16
CA SER A 405 -6.75 -7.02 -14.55
C SER A 405 -8.27 -6.98 -14.67
N VAL A 406 -8.97 -7.90 -14.00
CA VAL A 406 -10.45 -7.95 -14.00
C VAL A 406 -11.03 -6.64 -13.44
N GLY A 407 -10.50 -6.15 -12.32
CA GLY A 407 -10.94 -4.89 -11.73
C GLY A 407 -10.67 -3.67 -12.62
N GLY A 408 -9.58 -3.69 -13.39
CA GLY A 408 -9.19 -2.59 -14.31
C GLY A 408 -10.07 -2.50 -15.55
N THR A 409 -10.53 -3.62 -16.07
CA THR A 409 -11.34 -3.69 -17.31
C THR A 409 -12.84 -3.54 -17.06
N ARG A 410 -13.31 -3.69 -15.81
CA ARG A 410 -14.75 -3.64 -15.48
C ARG A 410 -15.44 -2.34 -15.92
N PRO A 411 -16.76 -2.35 -16.18
CA PRO A 411 -17.53 -1.13 -16.43
C PRO A 411 -17.44 -0.14 -15.26
N VAL A 412 -17.49 1.16 -15.57
CA VAL A 412 -17.53 2.22 -14.55
C VAL A 412 -18.86 2.15 -13.78
N GLY A 413 -18.83 2.40 -12.48
CA GLY A 413 -20.02 2.30 -11.62
C GLY A 413 -20.28 0.90 -11.06
N THR A 414 -19.49 -0.13 -11.46
CA THR A 414 -19.58 -1.47 -10.91
C THR A 414 -18.55 -1.70 -9.78
N SER A 415 -18.86 -2.62 -8.88
CA SER A 415 -17.93 -3.16 -7.88
C SER A 415 -17.25 -4.41 -8.44
N CYS A 416 -15.95 -4.57 -8.13
CA CYS A 416 -15.26 -5.83 -8.34
C CYS A 416 -15.32 -6.60 -7.02
N LEU A 417 -16.16 -7.64 -6.96
CA LEU A 417 -16.36 -8.47 -5.78
C LEU A 417 -15.46 -9.68 -5.83
N ILE A 418 -14.90 -10.05 -4.68
CA ILE A 418 -14.17 -11.30 -4.51
C ILE A 418 -14.85 -12.09 -3.40
N GLU A 419 -15.47 -13.17 -3.77
CA GLU A 419 -16.05 -14.14 -2.85
C GLU A 419 -15.11 -15.33 -2.71
N ASP A 420 -15.18 -16.04 -1.59
CA ASP A 420 -14.42 -17.25 -1.37
C ASP A 420 -15.27 -18.34 -0.70
N VAL A 421 -15.03 -19.57 -1.14
CA VAL A 421 -15.67 -20.76 -0.61
C VAL A 421 -14.63 -21.87 -0.47
N ALA A 422 -14.87 -22.83 0.42
CA ALA A 422 -14.06 -24.02 0.47
C ALA A 422 -14.90 -25.30 0.37
N PHE A 423 -14.33 -26.29 -0.31
CA PHE A 423 -14.92 -27.63 -0.47
C PHE A 423 -13.99 -28.68 0.13
N PRO A 424 -14.51 -29.84 0.60
CA PRO A 424 -13.69 -31.01 0.83
C PRO A 424 -12.91 -31.34 -0.44
N ILE A 425 -11.61 -31.60 -0.31
CA ILE A 425 -10.71 -31.66 -1.46
C ILE A 425 -11.12 -32.74 -2.48
N GLU A 426 -11.68 -33.85 -2.01
CA GLU A 426 -12.15 -34.96 -2.84
C GLU A 426 -13.31 -34.53 -3.75
N SER A 427 -14.10 -33.54 -3.34
CA SER A 427 -15.24 -33.01 -4.08
C SER A 427 -14.86 -31.98 -5.14
N LEU A 428 -13.61 -31.51 -5.13
CA LEU A 428 -13.15 -30.39 -5.95
C LEU A 428 -13.46 -30.54 -7.44
N PRO A 429 -13.20 -31.72 -8.08
CA PRO A 429 -13.43 -31.88 -9.52
C PRO A 429 -14.87 -31.64 -9.96
N GLU A 430 -15.86 -32.03 -9.14
CA GLU A 430 -17.28 -31.84 -9.43
C GLU A 430 -17.75 -30.43 -8.97
N ALA A 431 -17.39 -30.06 -7.75
CA ALA A 431 -17.82 -28.79 -7.14
C ALA A 431 -17.40 -27.57 -7.97
N THR A 432 -16.19 -27.58 -8.54
CA THR A 432 -15.68 -26.49 -9.38
C THR A 432 -16.53 -26.31 -10.65
N VAL A 433 -16.84 -27.39 -11.36
CA VAL A 433 -17.67 -27.34 -12.58
C VAL A 433 -19.08 -26.84 -12.26
N ARG A 434 -19.66 -27.30 -11.15
CA ARG A 434 -21.01 -26.87 -10.72
C ARG A 434 -21.02 -25.40 -10.29
N LEU A 435 -19.98 -24.94 -9.58
CA LEU A 435 -19.85 -23.54 -9.20
C LEU A 435 -19.74 -22.65 -10.43
N GLN A 436 -18.89 -23.01 -11.40
CA GLN A 436 -18.73 -22.27 -12.65
C GLN A 436 -20.04 -22.16 -13.42
N LYS A 437 -20.78 -23.27 -13.54
CA LYS A 437 -22.09 -23.31 -14.20
C LYS A 437 -23.09 -22.40 -13.47
N LEU A 438 -23.20 -22.50 -12.15
CA LEU A 438 -24.13 -21.71 -11.35
C LEU A 438 -23.89 -20.20 -11.54
N ILE A 439 -22.64 -19.75 -11.53
CA ILE A 439 -22.26 -18.34 -11.73
C ILE A 439 -22.66 -17.89 -13.15
N ALA A 440 -22.38 -18.71 -14.17
CA ALA A 440 -22.75 -18.41 -15.56
C ALA A 440 -24.28 -18.40 -15.76
N ASP A 441 -25.02 -19.34 -15.16
CA ASP A 441 -26.50 -19.39 -15.25
C ASP A 441 -27.18 -18.13 -14.69
N HIS A 442 -26.49 -17.34 -13.84
CA HIS A 442 -26.95 -16.04 -13.33
C HIS A 442 -26.38 -14.84 -14.12
N GLY A 443 -25.81 -15.05 -15.31
CA GLY A 443 -25.35 -14.00 -16.21
C GLY A 443 -24.03 -13.35 -15.83
N TYR A 444 -23.15 -14.06 -15.08
CA TYR A 444 -21.78 -13.61 -14.78
C TYR A 444 -20.77 -14.32 -15.70
N ASP A 445 -20.92 -14.11 -17.01
CA ASP A 445 -20.08 -14.79 -18.01
C ASP A 445 -18.63 -14.35 -17.99
N ASP A 446 -18.31 -13.21 -17.38
CA ASP A 446 -16.96 -12.68 -17.21
C ASP A 446 -16.30 -13.08 -15.87
N ALA A 447 -17.01 -13.80 -15.01
CA ALA A 447 -16.47 -14.21 -13.70
C ALA A 447 -15.28 -15.16 -13.85
N CYS A 448 -14.20 -14.88 -13.11
CA CYS A 448 -13.00 -15.72 -13.01
C CYS A 448 -13.06 -16.59 -11.75
N ILE A 449 -12.67 -17.87 -11.86
CA ILE A 449 -12.47 -18.76 -10.70
C ILE A 449 -11.00 -19.09 -10.59
N TYR A 450 -10.42 -18.79 -9.43
CA TYR A 450 -9.03 -19.08 -9.11
C TYR A 450 -8.87 -19.26 -7.60
N GLY A 451 -7.76 -19.80 -7.13
CA GLY A 451 -7.52 -19.85 -5.69
C GLY A 451 -6.67 -21.02 -5.24
N HIS A 452 -6.68 -21.22 -3.93
CA HIS A 452 -5.85 -22.17 -3.20
C HIS A 452 -6.42 -23.61 -3.32
N ALA A 453 -6.35 -24.17 -4.53
CA ALA A 453 -6.93 -25.48 -4.83
C ALA A 453 -6.41 -26.59 -3.89
N PHE A 454 -5.14 -26.49 -3.46
CA PHE A 454 -4.53 -27.43 -2.51
C PHE A 454 -5.24 -27.48 -1.15
N GLU A 455 -5.98 -26.42 -0.79
CA GLU A 455 -6.79 -26.35 0.42
C GLU A 455 -8.31 -26.42 0.14
N GLY A 456 -8.70 -26.76 -1.09
CA GLY A 456 -10.10 -26.78 -1.50
C GLY A 456 -10.76 -25.41 -1.58
N ASN A 457 -9.98 -24.31 -1.47
CA ASN A 457 -10.47 -22.96 -1.39
C ASN A 457 -10.41 -22.25 -2.74
N TYR A 458 -11.54 -21.74 -3.20
CA TYR A 458 -11.67 -20.96 -4.40
C TYR A 458 -12.17 -19.56 -4.14
N HIS A 459 -11.57 -18.61 -4.87
CA HIS A 459 -12.09 -17.27 -5.06
C HIS A 459 -12.80 -17.17 -6.40
N PHE A 460 -13.89 -16.43 -6.43
CA PHE A 460 -14.50 -16.03 -7.69
C PHE A 460 -14.70 -14.51 -7.72
N ILE A 461 -14.28 -13.91 -8.85
CA ILE A 461 -14.37 -12.47 -9.05
C ILE A 461 -15.58 -12.18 -9.92
N LEU A 462 -16.41 -11.24 -9.47
CA LEU A 462 -17.62 -10.77 -10.15
C LEU A 462 -17.54 -9.27 -10.38
N ASN A 463 -17.98 -8.82 -11.53
CA ASN A 463 -18.25 -7.40 -11.80
C ASN A 463 -19.74 -7.14 -11.58
N GLN A 464 -20.11 -6.50 -10.46
CA GLN A 464 -21.50 -6.31 -10.01
C GLN A 464 -21.87 -4.83 -9.97
N SER A 465 -22.97 -4.46 -10.59
CA SER A 465 -23.66 -3.20 -10.35
C SER A 465 -24.63 -3.33 -9.17
N PHE A 466 -24.73 -2.29 -8.35
CA PHE A 466 -25.76 -2.16 -7.33
C PHE A 466 -26.61 -0.90 -7.58
N ALA A 467 -26.71 -0.48 -8.84
CA ALA A 467 -27.38 0.76 -9.22
C ALA A 467 -28.91 0.67 -9.19
N ASP A 468 -29.47 -0.52 -9.34
CA ASP A 468 -30.91 -0.76 -9.37
C ASP A 468 -31.30 -2.08 -8.67
N GLU A 469 -32.58 -2.24 -8.37
CA GLU A 469 -33.13 -3.37 -7.62
C GLU A 469 -33.00 -4.70 -8.38
N HIS A 470 -33.03 -4.70 -9.71
CA HIS A 470 -32.88 -5.92 -10.51
C HIS A 470 -31.46 -6.49 -10.38
N GLU A 471 -30.45 -5.65 -10.47
CA GLU A 471 -29.05 -6.06 -10.29
C GLU A 471 -28.78 -6.56 -8.85
N VAL A 472 -29.38 -5.92 -7.84
CA VAL A 472 -29.30 -6.37 -6.44
C VAL A 472 -29.96 -7.72 -6.27
N ALA A 473 -31.14 -7.94 -6.86
CA ALA A 473 -31.86 -9.21 -6.82
C ALA A 473 -31.08 -10.34 -7.50
N ARG A 474 -30.49 -10.07 -8.67
CA ARG A 474 -29.64 -11.01 -9.39
C ARG A 474 -28.46 -11.51 -8.55
N TYR A 475 -27.77 -10.58 -7.91
CA TYR A 475 -26.66 -10.90 -6.98
C TYR A 475 -27.16 -11.75 -5.80
N ALA A 476 -28.30 -11.38 -5.20
CA ALA A 476 -28.84 -12.08 -4.07
C ALA A 476 -29.24 -13.53 -4.40
N GLU A 477 -29.86 -13.76 -5.56
CA GLU A 477 -30.24 -15.08 -6.03
C GLU A 477 -29.02 -15.97 -6.29
N MET A 478 -28.01 -15.43 -6.95
CA MET A 478 -26.76 -16.13 -7.21
C MET A 478 -26.09 -16.52 -5.88
N MET A 479 -25.96 -15.62 -4.90
CA MET A 479 -25.31 -15.91 -3.62
C MET A 479 -26.09 -16.94 -2.79
N ARG A 480 -27.43 -16.92 -2.80
CA ARG A 480 -28.23 -17.98 -2.19
C ARG A 480 -28.04 -19.33 -2.90
N GLY A 481 -27.89 -19.33 -4.23
CA GLY A 481 -27.52 -20.50 -5.02
C GLY A 481 -26.14 -21.06 -4.63
N VAL A 482 -25.15 -20.18 -4.46
CA VAL A 482 -23.81 -20.55 -3.97
C VAL A 482 -23.89 -21.16 -2.57
N ALA A 483 -24.63 -20.52 -1.65
CA ALA A 483 -24.80 -21.04 -0.29
C ALA A 483 -25.40 -22.44 -0.30
N LYS A 484 -26.43 -22.67 -1.11
CA LYS A 484 -27.06 -23.99 -1.26
C LYS A 484 -26.08 -25.03 -1.84
N LEU A 485 -25.35 -24.66 -2.89
CA LEU A 485 -24.37 -25.58 -3.50
C LEU A 485 -23.28 -25.98 -2.50
N VAL A 486 -22.71 -25.01 -1.77
CA VAL A 486 -21.62 -25.27 -0.83
C VAL A 486 -22.08 -26.09 0.36
N VAL A 487 -23.19 -25.71 0.99
CA VAL A 487 -23.65 -26.33 2.25
C VAL A 487 -24.36 -27.66 1.99
N GLU A 488 -25.43 -27.66 1.18
CA GLU A 488 -26.21 -28.89 0.94
C GLU A 488 -25.51 -29.85 -0.02
N GLY A 489 -24.79 -29.32 -1.00
CA GLY A 489 -24.12 -30.14 -2.02
C GLY A 489 -22.89 -30.86 -1.51
N TYR A 490 -22.10 -30.21 -0.67
CA TYR A 490 -20.74 -30.68 -0.33
C TYR A 490 -20.34 -30.53 1.14
N ASP A 491 -21.19 -30.02 2.01
CA ASP A 491 -20.85 -29.69 3.39
C ASP A 491 -19.58 -28.81 3.51
N GLY A 492 -19.39 -27.88 2.54
CA GLY A 492 -18.27 -26.99 2.43
C GLY A 492 -18.35 -25.79 3.39
N SER A 493 -17.46 -24.81 3.22
CA SER A 493 -17.44 -23.55 3.96
C SER A 493 -17.81 -22.38 3.07
N LEU A 494 -18.69 -21.50 3.55
CA LEU A 494 -19.12 -20.28 2.84
C LEU A 494 -18.08 -19.17 2.91
N LYS A 495 -17.14 -19.25 3.84
CA LYS A 495 -15.98 -18.36 3.94
C LYS A 495 -14.76 -19.15 4.37
N ALA A 496 -13.81 -19.26 3.45
CA ALA A 496 -12.56 -19.97 3.69
C ALA A 496 -11.54 -19.11 4.44
N GLU A 497 -11.39 -17.81 4.04
CA GLU A 497 -10.37 -16.92 4.61
C GLU A 497 -10.78 -15.45 4.71
N HIS A 498 -11.80 -14.96 3.96
CA HIS A 498 -12.15 -13.53 3.95
C HIS A 498 -12.97 -13.08 5.18
N GLY A 499 -13.39 -14.00 6.02
CA GLY A 499 -14.24 -13.74 7.17
C GLY A 499 -15.73 -13.65 6.82
N THR A 500 -16.58 -13.91 7.81
CA THR A 500 -18.04 -13.89 7.68
C THR A 500 -18.57 -12.50 7.36
N GLY A 501 -18.11 -11.51 8.14
CA GLY A 501 -18.56 -10.13 8.04
C GLY A 501 -20.07 -9.94 8.16
N ARG A 502 -20.57 -8.95 7.43
CA ARG A 502 -22.00 -8.73 7.18
C ARG A 502 -22.51 -9.59 6.03
N ASN A 503 -21.61 -9.95 5.12
CA ASN A 503 -21.91 -10.64 3.88
C ASN A 503 -22.49 -12.05 4.12
N MET A 504 -21.88 -12.83 5.01
CA MET A 504 -22.32 -14.19 5.30
C MET A 504 -23.01 -14.36 6.66
N ALA A 505 -23.23 -13.28 7.40
CA ALA A 505 -23.91 -13.34 8.69
C ALA A 505 -25.26 -14.08 8.66
N PRO A 506 -26.17 -13.88 7.65
CA PRO A 506 -27.45 -14.59 7.61
C PRO A 506 -27.31 -16.09 7.30
N PHE A 507 -26.14 -16.55 6.79
CA PHE A 507 -25.93 -17.94 6.40
C PHE A 507 -25.14 -18.77 7.42
N VAL A 508 -24.65 -18.17 8.53
CA VAL A 508 -23.86 -18.88 9.56
C VAL A 508 -24.65 -20.05 10.15
N ARG A 509 -25.91 -19.80 10.54
CA ARG A 509 -26.79 -20.84 11.07
C ARG A 509 -27.09 -21.95 10.04
N TYR A 510 -27.22 -21.59 8.77
CA TYR A 510 -27.46 -22.52 7.68
C TYR A 510 -26.27 -23.47 7.46
N GLU A 511 -25.04 -22.95 7.51
CA GLU A 511 -23.82 -23.76 7.37
C GLU A 511 -23.57 -24.67 8.59
N TRP A 512 -23.73 -24.12 9.81
CA TRP A 512 -23.28 -24.80 11.02
C TRP A 512 -24.37 -25.63 11.73
N GLY A 513 -25.64 -25.34 11.48
CA GLY A 513 -26.79 -25.88 12.20
C GLY A 513 -27.04 -25.20 13.55
N ASP A 514 -28.19 -25.47 14.15
CA ASP A 514 -28.67 -24.78 15.34
C ASP A 514 -27.74 -24.92 16.55
N LYS A 515 -27.22 -26.11 16.85
CA LYS A 515 -26.38 -26.38 18.03
C LYS A 515 -25.09 -25.58 18.02
N ALA A 516 -24.40 -25.55 16.89
CA ALA A 516 -23.16 -24.79 16.74
C ALA A 516 -23.42 -23.28 16.74
N TYR A 517 -24.49 -22.83 16.07
CA TYR A 517 -24.84 -21.41 16.04
C TYR A 517 -25.19 -20.88 17.44
N GLU A 518 -25.95 -21.65 18.26
CA GLU A 518 -26.25 -21.27 19.65
C GLU A 518 -24.99 -21.28 20.53
N ALA A 519 -24.04 -22.22 20.34
CA ALA A 519 -22.76 -22.19 21.04
C ALA A 519 -21.92 -20.94 20.68
N MET A 520 -21.94 -20.50 19.41
CA MET A 520 -21.29 -19.24 18.97
C MET A 520 -21.96 -18.02 19.64
N LYS A 521 -23.30 -17.99 19.74
CA LYS A 521 -24.04 -16.91 20.42
C LYS A 521 -23.77 -16.88 21.92
N GLU A 522 -23.63 -18.03 22.55
CA GLU A 522 -23.27 -18.15 23.97
C GLU A 522 -21.86 -17.63 24.20
N LEU A 523 -20.89 -18.02 23.35
CA LEU A 523 -19.53 -17.48 23.38
C LEU A 523 -19.51 -15.96 23.24
N LYS A 524 -20.25 -15.41 22.26
CA LYS A 524 -20.39 -13.94 22.05
C LYS A 524 -20.97 -13.28 23.31
N ALA A 525 -22.00 -13.85 23.93
CA ALA A 525 -22.66 -13.28 25.12
C ALA A 525 -21.77 -13.30 26.36
N ILE A 526 -20.78 -14.21 26.46
CA ILE A 526 -19.78 -14.20 27.54
C ILE A 526 -18.86 -12.98 27.40
N PHE A 527 -18.40 -12.66 26.19
CA PHE A 527 -17.49 -11.55 25.95
C PHE A 527 -18.18 -10.18 25.84
N ASP A 528 -19.37 -10.14 25.26
CA ASP A 528 -20.13 -8.90 25.02
C ASP A 528 -21.60 -9.06 25.46
N PRO A 529 -21.85 -9.07 26.79
CA PRO A 529 -23.19 -9.26 27.32
C PRO A 529 -24.17 -8.14 26.96
N ASP A 530 -23.68 -6.93 26.73
CA ASP A 530 -24.49 -5.76 26.36
C ASP A 530 -24.74 -5.65 24.84
N ARG A 531 -24.12 -6.53 24.02
CA ARG A 531 -24.24 -6.59 22.56
C ARG A 531 -23.89 -5.28 21.85
N LEU A 532 -22.87 -4.56 22.34
CA LEU A 532 -22.45 -3.28 21.80
C LEU A 532 -21.31 -3.41 20.76
N LEU A 533 -20.55 -4.49 20.80
CA LEU A 533 -19.34 -4.65 20.01
C LEU A 533 -19.65 -5.23 18.63
N ASN A 534 -19.30 -4.48 17.60
CA ASN A 534 -19.33 -4.82 16.17
C ASN A 534 -20.66 -5.44 15.71
N GLN A 535 -21.76 -4.71 15.93
CA GLN A 535 -23.12 -5.16 15.65
C GLN A 535 -23.33 -5.52 14.17
N GLY A 536 -24.05 -6.63 13.93
CA GLY A 536 -24.42 -7.12 12.59
C GLY A 536 -23.30 -7.84 11.83
N VAL A 537 -22.13 -8.04 12.45
CA VAL A 537 -21.01 -8.84 11.95
C VAL A 537 -21.10 -10.24 12.60
N ILE A 538 -20.95 -11.30 11.81
CA ILE A 538 -21.14 -12.72 12.18
C ILE A 538 -22.58 -13.06 12.56
N PHE A 539 -23.25 -12.23 13.35
CA PHE A 539 -24.61 -12.45 13.82
C PHE A 539 -25.55 -11.35 13.32
N ASN A 540 -26.55 -11.73 12.55
CA ASN A 540 -27.58 -10.83 12.07
C ASN A 540 -28.87 -11.64 11.84
N ASP A 541 -29.98 -11.17 12.43
CA ASP A 541 -31.28 -11.82 12.28
C ASP A 541 -32.03 -11.41 10.99
N ASP A 542 -31.50 -10.39 10.27
CA ASP A 542 -32.05 -9.97 8.99
C ASP A 542 -31.50 -10.83 7.86
N PRO A 543 -32.32 -11.65 7.18
CA PRO A 543 -31.86 -12.56 6.13
C PRO A 543 -31.34 -11.86 4.87
N ASP A 544 -31.64 -10.55 4.73
CA ASP A 544 -31.23 -9.72 3.60
C ASP A 544 -30.17 -8.70 3.98
N CYS A 545 -29.52 -8.81 5.14
CA CYS A 545 -28.50 -7.86 5.58
C CYS A 545 -27.29 -7.80 4.62
N PHE A 546 -27.02 -8.87 3.88
CA PHE A 546 -25.92 -8.95 2.93
C PHE A 546 -26.11 -8.11 1.66
N ILE A 547 -27.32 -7.64 1.39
CA ILE A 547 -27.67 -6.71 0.29
C ILE A 547 -28.11 -5.33 0.78
N LYS A 548 -27.83 -4.98 2.04
CA LYS A 548 -28.13 -3.68 2.63
C LYS A 548 -26.86 -2.87 2.89
N CYS A 549 -26.98 -1.57 3.03
CA CYS A 549 -25.84 -0.66 3.24
C CYS A 549 -24.78 -0.75 2.11
N LEU A 550 -25.24 -1.01 0.89
CA LEU A 550 -24.37 -1.13 -0.27
C LEU A 550 -23.67 0.20 -0.57
N LYS A 551 -22.39 0.10 -0.97
CA LYS A 551 -21.54 1.24 -1.30
C LYS A 551 -21.97 1.87 -2.62
N PRO A 552 -22.40 3.13 -2.64
CA PRO A 552 -22.60 3.84 -3.90
C PRO A 552 -21.24 4.13 -4.55
N LEU A 553 -21.13 3.92 -5.86
CA LEU A 553 -19.95 4.22 -6.65
C LEU A 553 -20.27 5.24 -7.77
N PRO A 554 -20.67 6.47 -7.42
CA PRO A 554 -20.91 7.50 -8.41
C PRO A 554 -19.65 7.79 -9.23
N VAL A 555 -19.87 8.12 -10.51
CA VAL A 555 -18.79 8.43 -11.43
C VAL A 555 -18.11 9.74 -11.02
N LEU A 556 -16.79 9.75 -11.06
CA LEU A 556 -16.01 10.98 -11.00
C LEU A 556 -16.09 11.67 -12.37
N ASP A 557 -17.18 12.41 -12.58
CA ASP A 557 -17.39 13.21 -13.78
C ASP A 557 -16.92 14.64 -13.55
N PHE A 558 -15.91 15.06 -14.27
CA PHE A 558 -15.35 16.40 -14.25
C PHE A 558 -15.66 17.20 -15.51
N ASN A 559 -16.45 16.62 -16.44
CA ASN A 559 -16.89 17.27 -17.67
C ASN A 559 -15.72 17.90 -18.47
N PHE A 560 -14.72 17.10 -18.77
CA PHE A 560 -13.48 17.53 -19.45
C PHE A 560 -13.74 18.21 -20.82
N ASP A 561 -14.87 17.91 -21.47
CA ASP A 561 -15.21 18.38 -22.80
C ASP A 561 -15.91 19.74 -22.78
N SER A 562 -16.26 20.29 -21.60
CA SER A 562 -16.91 21.59 -21.48
C SER A 562 -15.90 22.70 -21.19
N VAL A 563 -15.93 23.73 -22.03
CA VAL A 563 -15.24 24.99 -21.75
C VAL A 563 -16.20 25.91 -21.02
N PRO A 564 -15.90 26.36 -19.81
CA PRO A 564 -16.70 27.39 -19.12
C PRO A 564 -16.71 28.68 -19.98
N ASP A 565 -17.83 29.36 -20.08
CA ASP A 565 -17.94 30.64 -20.78
C ASP A 565 -16.89 31.62 -20.27
N GLY A 566 -15.91 31.97 -21.13
CA GLY A 566 -14.83 32.90 -20.85
C GLY A 566 -13.63 32.34 -20.10
N GLY A 567 -13.54 31.00 -19.91
CA GLY A 567 -12.44 30.30 -19.24
C GLY A 567 -11.43 29.64 -20.19
N HIS A 568 -10.19 29.49 -19.72
CA HIS A 568 -9.24 28.58 -20.35
C HIS A 568 -9.76 27.14 -20.25
N TYR A 569 -9.43 26.28 -21.21
CA TYR A 569 -9.78 24.86 -21.17
C TYR A 569 -9.47 24.29 -19.79
N LEU A 570 -10.40 23.52 -19.23
CA LEU A 570 -10.15 22.82 -17.97
C LEU A 570 -8.89 21.96 -18.11
N MET A 571 -8.76 21.32 -19.27
CA MET A 571 -7.54 20.62 -19.70
C MET A 571 -7.51 20.56 -21.23
N ASP A 572 -6.46 21.07 -21.84
CA ASP A 572 -6.21 20.85 -23.26
C ASP A 572 -5.61 19.42 -23.42
N PRO A 573 -6.37 18.47 -23.98
CA PRO A 573 -5.89 17.08 -24.13
C PRO A 573 -4.72 16.95 -25.11
N SER A 574 -4.40 17.99 -25.88
CA SER A 574 -3.20 18.03 -26.74
C SER A 574 -1.90 18.18 -25.93
N LEU A 575 -1.99 18.63 -24.67
CA LEU A 575 -0.86 18.75 -23.77
C LEU A 575 -0.58 17.41 -23.08
N SER A 576 0.66 16.95 -23.07
CA SER A 576 1.04 15.64 -22.52
C SER A 576 0.68 15.47 -21.04
N THR A 577 0.86 16.50 -20.22
CA THR A 577 0.52 16.47 -18.79
C THR A 577 -0.99 16.44 -18.57
N ALA A 578 -1.76 17.19 -19.33
CA ALA A 578 -3.22 17.18 -19.25
C ALA A 578 -3.78 15.81 -19.65
N HIS A 579 -3.26 15.21 -20.73
CA HIS A 579 -3.65 13.88 -21.17
C HIS A 579 -3.40 12.83 -20.07
N GLU A 580 -2.21 12.80 -19.46
CA GLU A 580 -1.90 11.88 -18.35
C GLU A 580 -2.84 12.09 -17.17
N THR A 581 -3.06 13.33 -16.76
CA THR A 581 -3.97 13.64 -15.64
C THR A 581 -5.40 13.18 -15.93
N ILE A 582 -5.94 13.41 -17.14
CA ILE A 582 -7.26 12.95 -17.56
C ILE A 582 -7.34 11.41 -17.46
N GLU A 583 -6.37 10.70 -18.02
CA GLU A 583 -6.35 9.24 -18.00
C GLU A 583 -6.25 8.68 -16.56
N GLN A 584 -5.44 9.29 -15.69
CA GLN A 584 -5.37 8.91 -14.28
C GLN A 584 -6.67 9.17 -13.51
N VAL A 585 -7.37 10.27 -13.81
CA VAL A 585 -8.68 10.58 -13.22
C VAL A 585 -9.76 9.62 -13.72
N LYS A 586 -9.76 9.28 -15.01
CA LYS A 586 -10.62 8.21 -15.56
C LYS A 586 -10.32 6.87 -14.86
N ARG A 587 -9.03 6.54 -14.64
CA ARG A 587 -8.62 5.35 -13.90
C ARG A 587 -9.08 5.38 -12.44
N ALA A 588 -9.18 6.56 -11.82
CA ALA A 588 -9.71 6.70 -10.45
C ALA A 588 -11.17 6.22 -10.30
N ASN A 589 -11.96 6.20 -11.40
CA ASN A 589 -13.29 5.57 -11.41
C ASN A 589 -13.24 4.04 -11.17
N LYS A 590 -12.08 3.41 -11.42
CA LYS A 590 -11.85 2.00 -11.13
C LYS A 590 -11.44 1.74 -9.67
N CYS A 591 -11.41 2.76 -8.81
CA CYS A 591 -11.12 2.58 -7.38
C CYS A 591 -12.22 1.75 -6.72
N ILE A 592 -11.83 0.67 -6.02
CA ILE A 592 -12.72 -0.18 -5.22
C ILE A 592 -12.65 0.17 -3.72
N GLU A 593 -11.88 1.20 -3.38
CA GLU A 593 -11.69 1.68 -1.99
C GLU A 593 -11.05 0.63 -1.05
N CYS A 594 -10.20 -0.26 -1.58
CA CYS A 594 -9.58 -1.35 -0.82
C CYS A 594 -8.55 -0.90 0.26
N GLY A 595 -8.03 0.32 0.20
CA GLY A 595 -7.10 0.85 1.19
C GLY A 595 -5.62 0.48 1.00
N PHE A 596 -5.25 -0.32 -0.01
CA PHE A 596 -3.85 -0.73 -0.23
C PHE A 596 -2.89 0.44 -0.43
N CYS A 597 -3.38 1.56 -0.96
CA CYS A 597 -2.60 2.79 -1.14
C CYS A 597 -2.25 3.51 0.17
N GLU A 598 -2.90 3.19 1.31
CA GLU A 598 -2.75 3.92 2.57
C GLU A 598 -1.40 3.72 3.25
N VAL A 599 -0.74 2.58 3.03
CA VAL A 599 0.60 2.30 3.57
C VAL A 599 1.65 3.28 3.04
N ASN A 600 1.52 3.68 1.76
CA ASN A 600 2.42 4.63 1.10
C ASN A 600 1.89 6.07 1.13
N CYS A 601 0.67 6.30 1.61
CA CYS A 601 0.11 7.64 1.69
C CYS A 601 0.65 8.39 2.91
N MET A 602 1.43 9.43 2.65
CA MET A 602 2.04 10.25 3.69
C MET A 602 1.03 10.90 4.63
N SER A 603 -0.11 11.36 4.11
CA SER A 603 -1.14 12.04 4.90
C SER A 603 -2.09 11.06 5.62
N CYS A 604 -1.96 9.76 5.37
CA CYS A 604 -2.78 8.76 6.06
C CYS A 604 -2.53 8.80 7.58
N GLY A 605 -3.57 9.13 8.33
CA GLY A 605 -3.50 9.32 9.76
C GLY A 605 -3.25 10.77 10.21
N LEU A 606 -2.92 11.70 9.31
CA LEU A 606 -2.92 13.15 9.57
C LEU A 606 -4.22 13.79 9.09
N THR A 607 -4.56 13.53 7.83
CA THR A 607 -5.74 14.04 7.12
C THR A 607 -6.37 12.92 6.28
N LEU A 608 -6.98 13.24 5.13
CA LEU A 608 -7.52 12.21 4.24
C LEU A 608 -6.39 11.39 3.58
N SER A 609 -6.59 10.08 3.49
CA SER A 609 -5.76 9.18 2.70
C SER A 609 -6.11 9.23 1.21
N SER A 610 -5.33 8.56 0.37
CA SER A 610 -5.62 8.41 -1.07
C SER A 610 -7.01 7.84 -1.33
N ARG A 611 -7.39 6.74 -0.66
CA ARG A 611 -8.74 6.14 -0.75
C ARG A 611 -9.83 7.14 -0.37
N MET A 612 -9.66 7.79 0.78
CA MET A 612 -10.65 8.73 1.32
C MET A 612 -10.84 9.94 0.41
N ARG A 613 -9.77 10.42 -0.26
CA ARG A 613 -9.87 11.49 -1.27
C ARG A 613 -10.81 11.13 -2.40
N ILE A 614 -10.70 9.91 -2.92
CA ILE A 614 -11.58 9.42 -4.01
C ILE A 614 -13.02 9.29 -3.49
N ALA A 615 -13.23 8.66 -2.34
CA ALA A 615 -14.58 8.47 -1.76
C ALA A 615 -15.29 9.81 -1.51
N VAL A 616 -14.58 10.80 -0.96
CA VAL A 616 -15.14 12.14 -0.72
C VAL A 616 -15.42 12.87 -2.03
N GLN A 617 -14.54 12.78 -3.03
CA GLN A 617 -14.78 13.40 -4.32
C GLN A 617 -15.97 12.78 -5.06
N ARG A 618 -16.17 11.48 -4.96
CA ARG A 618 -17.38 10.81 -5.47
C ARG A 618 -18.65 11.39 -4.85
N GLU A 619 -18.67 11.58 -3.53
CA GLU A 619 -19.80 12.17 -2.83
C GLU A 619 -20.04 13.62 -3.29
N ILE A 620 -18.98 14.44 -3.39
CA ILE A 620 -19.08 15.82 -3.86
C ILE A 620 -19.69 15.86 -5.28
N ARG A 621 -19.20 15.02 -6.21
CA ARG A 621 -19.70 14.96 -7.59
C ARG A 621 -21.15 14.48 -7.64
N ALA A 622 -21.54 13.49 -6.84
CA ALA A 622 -22.92 13.02 -6.74
C ALA A 622 -23.87 14.12 -6.25
N LEU A 623 -23.47 14.88 -5.23
CA LEU A 623 -24.23 16.00 -4.72
C LEU A 623 -24.37 17.14 -5.74
N GLU A 624 -23.32 17.46 -6.47
CA GLU A 624 -23.35 18.45 -7.56
C GLU A 624 -24.26 18.01 -8.71
N ALA A 625 -24.24 16.71 -9.06
CA ALA A 625 -25.16 16.17 -10.05
C ALA A 625 -26.62 16.26 -9.57
N THR A 626 -26.89 15.91 -8.31
CA THR A 626 -28.22 16.05 -7.73
C THR A 626 -28.69 17.50 -7.72
N ALA A 627 -27.81 18.45 -7.34
CA ALA A 627 -28.13 19.87 -7.35
C ALA A 627 -28.50 20.36 -8.76
N ARG A 628 -27.72 19.95 -9.79
CA ARG A 628 -28.01 20.31 -11.19
C ARG A 628 -29.36 19.73 -11.68
N MET A 629 -29.64 18.45 -11.37
CA MET A 629 -30.86 17.78 -11.83
C MET A 629 -32.11 18.28 -11.10
N SER A 630 -31.99 18.60 -9.83
CA SER A 630 -33.13 19.01 -8.99
C SER A 630 -33.33 20.52 -8.94
N GLY A 631 -32.41 21.33 -9.51
CA GLY A 631 -32.48 22.79 -9.59
C GLY A 631 -32.79 23.45 -8.23
N ASP A 632 -33.69 24.44 -8.23
CA ASP A 632 -34.09 25.21 -7.04
C ASP A 632 -35.05 24.46 -6.08
N SER A 633 -35.22 23.15 -6.25
CA SER A 633 -36.02 22.35 -5.30
C SER A 633 -35.30 22.28 -3.94
N PRO A 634 -36.02 21.99 -2.85
CA PRO A 634 -35.42 21.83 -1.54
C PRO A 634 -34.31 20.78 -1.51
N ALA A 635 -34.44 19.69 -2.29
CA ALA A 635 -33.44 18.64 -2.43
C ALA A 635 -32.20 19.14 -3.18
N GLY A 636 -32.38 19.89 -4.27
CA GLY A 636 -31.28 20.49 -5.05
C GLY A 636 -30.50 21.52 -4.21
N THR A 637 -31.20 22.40 -3.50
CA THR A 637 -30.59 23.41 -2.62
C THR A 637 -29.78 22.73 -1.51
N ALA A 638 -30.35 21.73 -0.81
CA ALA A 638 -29.66 21.00 0.24
C ALA A 638 -28.40 20.27 -0.28
N ALA A 639 -28.48 19.66 -1.48
CA ALA A 639 -27.34 19.02 -2.12
C ALA A 639 -26.24 20.03 -2.47
N ALA A 640 -26.60 21.21 -2.98
CA ALA A 640 -25.63 22.26 -3.30
C ALA A 640 -24.91 22.79 -2.06
N GLU A 641 -25.63 23.07 -0.96
CA GLU A 641 -25.06 23.52 0.32
C GLU A 641 -24.12 22.50 0.94
N ARG A 642 -24.52 21.22 0.92
CA ARG A 642 -23.70 20.13 1.42
C ARG A 642 -22.43 19.95 0.58
N ALA A 643 -22.52 20.00 -0.77
CA ALA A 643 -21.37 19.96 -1.67
C ALA A 643 -20.39 21.11 -1.39
N ALA A 644 -20.90 22.33 -1.22
CA ALA A 644 -20.07 23.51 -0.91
C ALA A 644 -19.33 23.34 0.44
N THR A 645 -20.01 22.80 1.45
CA THR A 645 -19.43 22.54 2.76
C THR A 645 -18.29 21.51 2.66
N LEU A 646 -18.52 20.39 1.97
CA LEU A 646 -17.50 19.36 1.76
C LEU A 646 -16.32 19.87 0.96
N LYS A 647 -16.53 20.66 -0.10
CA LYS A 647 -15.45 21.30 -0.88
C LYS A 647 -14.58 22.21 -0.02
N LYS A 648 -15.21 23.06 0.82
CA LYS A 648 -14.49 23.96 1.73
C LYS A 648 -13.57 23.18 2.69
N GLN A 649 -14.08 22.10 3.28
CA GLN A 649 -13.30 21.24 4.16
C GLN A 649 -12.21 20.47 3.38
N TYR A 650 -12.55 19.95 2.18
CA TYR A 650 -11.63 19.21 1.32
C TYR A 650 -10.40 20.03 0.93
N LYS A 651 -10.52 21.35 0.82
CA LYS A 651 -9.42 22.26 0.47
C LYS A 651 -8.17 22.01 1.35
N TYR A 652 -8.36 21.88 2.66
CA TYR A 652 -7.24 21.53 3.56
C TYR A 652 -7.02 20.02 3.64
N TYR A 653 -8.05 19.26 4.04
CA TYR A 653 -7.90 17.84 4.36
C TYR A 653 -7.60 16.95 3.15
N GLY A 654 -8.04 17.33 1.97
CA GLY A 654 -7.84 16.55 0.74
C GLY A 654 -6.74 17.09 -0.16
N ASP A 655 -6.82 18.38 -0.55
CA ASP A 655 -5.91 19.01 -1.51
C ASP A 655 -4.58 19.45 -0.88
N GLN A 656 -4.60 20.37 0.10
CA GLN A 656 -3.37 21.01 0.60
C GLN A 656 -2.44 20.02 1.31
N THR A 657 -2.97 18.96 1.88
CA THR A 657 -2.22 17.91 2.55
C THR A 657 -1.91 16.70 1.66
N CYS A 658 -2.18 16.76 0.36
CA CYS A 658 -1.64 15.80 -0.60
C CYS A 658 -0.25 16.23 -1.04
N ALA A 659 0.74 15.35 -0.85
CA ALA A 659 2.11 15.60 -1.29
C ALA A 659 2.27 15.47 -2.82
N THR A 660 1.29 14.96 -3.54
CA THR A 660 1.34 14.61 -4.98
C THR A 660 2.61 13.83 -5.34
N ASP A 661 3.03 12.94 -4.42
CA ASP A 661 4.25 12.15 -4.56
C ASP A 661 4.07 10.88 -5.41
N GLY A 662 2.83 10.54 -5.77
CA GLY A 662 2.46 9.39 -6.57
C GLY A 662 2.71 8.01 -5.95
N LEU A 663 3.29 7.92 -4.75
CA LEU A 663 3.60 6.63 -4.11
C LEU A 663 2.35 5.77 -3.84
N CYS A 664 1.17 6.39 -3.75
CA CYS A 664 -0.09 5.66 -3.63
C CYS A 664 -0.35 4.69 -4.78
N SER A 665 0.14 4.99 -6.00
CA SER A 665 -0.01 4.12 -7.17
C SER A 665 0.84 2.85 -7.10
N THR A 666 1.93 2.85 -6.34
CA THR A 666 2.87 1.72 -6.26
C THR A 666 2.25 0.50 -5.56
N SER A 667 1.41 0.72 -4.55
CA SER A 667 0.65 -0.33 -3.85
C SER A 667 -0.79 -0.50 -4.38
N CYS A 668 -1.23 0.37 -5.30
CA CYS A 668 -2.58 0.29 -5.84
C CYS A 668 -2.65 -0.82 -6.91
N PRO A 669 -3.54 -1.83 -6.78
CA PRO A 669 -3.72 -2.84 -7.82
C PRO A 669 -4.16 -2.22 -9.15
N MET A 670 -4.96 -1.14 -9.12
CA MET A 670 -5.41 -0.41 -10.31
C MET A 670 -4.42 0.67 -10.78
N LYS A 671 -3.23 0.80 -10.16
CA LYS A 671 -2.20 1.80 -10.46
C LYS A 671 -2.71 3.26 -10.45
N ILE A 672 -3.67 3.56 -9.57
CA ILE A 672 -4.26 4.90 -9.47
C ILE A 672 -3.32 5.83 -8.72
N ASN A 673 -2.93 6.93 -9.37
CA ASN A 673 -2.21 8.05 -8.76
C ASN A 673 -3.20 9.15 -8.34
N THR A 674 -3.54 9.23 -7.06
CA THR A 674 -4.44 10.29 -6.56
C THR A 674 -3.78 11.68 -6.54
N GLY A 675 -2.47 11.77 -6.78
CA GLY A 675 -1.79 13.04 -7.02
C GLY A 675 -2.35 13.76 -8.24
N GLU A 676 -2.66 13.03 -9.32
CA GLU A 676 -3.24 13.58 -10.55
C GLU A 676 -4.67 14.09 -10.34
N LEU A 677 -5.49 13.39 -9.57
CA LEU A 677 -6.79 13.91 -9.14
C LEU A 677 -6.63 15.24 -8.38
N THR A 678 -5.59 15.35 -7.55
CA THR A 678 -5.28 16.60 -6.82
C THR A 678 -4.81 17.70 -7.76
N HIS A 679 -4.01 17.38 -8.79
CA HIS A 679 -3.60 18.36 -9.81
C HIS A 679 -4.81 18.91 -10.58
N LEU A 680 -5.77 18.05 -10.96
CA LEU A 680 -7.02 18.48 -11.59
C LEU A 680 -7.83 19.43 -10.69
N ILE A 681 -8.02 19.06 -9.41
CA ILE A 681 -8.76 19.90 -8.46
C ILE A 681 -8.08 21.26 -8.29
N ARG A 682 -6.75 21.29 -8.23
CA ARG A 682 -5.99 22.56 -8.17
C ARG A 682 -6.14 23.39 -9.44
N GLN A 683 -6.22 22.77 -10.59
CA GLN A 683 -6.47 23.48 -11.85
C GLN A 683 -7.87 24.09 -11.89
N MET A 684 -8.89 23.35 -11.41
CA MET A 684 -10.24 23.90 -11.28
C MET A 684 -10.25 25.13 -10.36
N ASP A 685 -9.61 25.01 -9.19
CA ASP A 685 -9.47 26.14 -8.25
C ASP A 685 -8.70 27.32 -8.86
N MET A 686 -7.73 27.06 -9.74
CA MET A 686 -6.95 28.09 -10.41
C MET A 686 -7.76 28.76 -11.53
N ASN A 687 -8.62 28.01 -12.24
CA ASN A 687 -9.56 28.59 -13.22
C ASN A 687 -10.57 29.55 -12.54
N ASP A 688 -11.00 29.20 -11.31
CA ASP A 688 -11.84 30.07 -10.49
C ASP A 688 -11.07 31.28 -9.90
N SER A 689 -9.74 31.36 -10.07
CA SER A 689 -8.86 32.43 -9.58
C SER A 689 -8.03 33.07 -10.70
N PRO A 690 -8.63 33.93 -11.56
CA PRO A 690 -7.90 34.56 -12.66
C PRO A 690 -6.68 35.36 -12.25
N THR A 691 -6.71 35.95 -11.06
CA THR A 691 -5.57 36.68 -10.50
C THR A 691 -4.41 35.74 -10.15
N GLY A 692 -4.71 34.59 -9.54
CA GLY A 692 -3.70 33.58 -9.22
C GLY A 692 -3.01 33.04 -10.47
N TYR A 693 -3.80 32.76 -11.52
CA TYR A 693 -3.28 32.32 -12.82
C TYR A 693 -2.33 33.37 -13.45
N ARG A 694 -2.76 34.65 -13.50
CA ARG A 694 -1.94 35.76 -14.02
C ARG A 694 -0.62 35.95 -13.28
N ILE A 695 -0.63 35.76 -11.96
CA ILE A 695 0.61 35.79 -11.16
C ILE A 695 1.53 34.65 -11.55
N GLY A 696 1.00 33.44 -11.71
CA GLY A 696 1.75 32.26 -12.17
C GLY A 696 2.36 32.48 -13.57
N GLU A 697 1.57 33.01 -14.51
CA GLU A 697 2.01 33.31 -15.86
C GLU A 697 3.10 34.40 -15.88
N PHE A 698 2.93 35.47 -15.11
CA PHE A 698 3.96 36.49 -14.94
C PHE A 698 5.27 35.88 -14.41
N ALA A 699 5.17 35.02 -13.39
CA ALA A 699 6.34 34.34 -12.82
C ALA A 699 7.04 33.43 -13.86
N ALA A 700 6.28 32.71 -14.69
CA ALA A 700 6.82 31.88 -15.75
C ALA A 700 7.59 32.67 -16.83
N ASN A 701 7.07 33.84 -17.19
CA ASN A 701 7.67 34.72 -18.20
C ASN A 701 8.88 35.50 -17.66
N HIS A 702 9.02 35.65 -16.32
CA HIS A 702 10.07 36.44 -15.69
C HIS A 702 10.96 35.63 -14.74
N MET A 703 11.18 34.35 -15.04
CA MET A 703 11.91 33.40 -14.17
C MET A 703 13.31 33.90 -13.73
N ALA A 704 14.09 34.50 -14.62
CA ALA A 704 15.41 34.99 -14.30
C ALA A 704 15.35 36.09 -13.20
N GLY A 705 14.39 37.02 -13.33
CA GLY A 705 14.13 38.06 -12.34
C GLY A 705 13.65 37.51 -11.00
N ILE A 706 12.72 36.55 -11.03
CA ILE A 706 12.19 35.87 -9.84
C ILE A 706 13.31 35.13 -9.09
N LYS A 707 14.16 34.36 -9.79
CA LYS A 707 15.32 33.71 -9.16
C LYS A 707 16.30 34.68 -8.54
N SER A 708 16.54 35.82 -9.19
CA SER A 708 17.39 36.88 -8.64
C SER A 708 16.78 37.53 -7.40
N GLY A 709 15.48 37.83 -7.41
CA GLY A 709 14.74 38.32 -6.25
C GLY A 709 14.76 37.31 -5.07
N LEU A 710 14.57 36.03 -5.35
CA LEU A 710 14.63 34.99 -4.32
C LEU A 710 16.00 34.89 -3.65
N ARG A 711 17.09 35.05 -4.42
CA ARG A 711 18.45 35.11 -3.84
C ARG A 711 18.61 36.29 -2.85
N VAL A 712 18.01 37.45 -3.17
CA VAL A 712 18.01 38.62 -2.26
C VAL A 712 17.19 38.30 -1.00
N VAL A 713 16.02 37.70 -1.14
CA VAL A 713 15.19 37.31 0.00
C VAL A 713 15.93 36.35 0.92
N LEU A 714 16.65 35.38 0.37
CA LEU A 714 17.47 34.44 1.16
C LEU A 714 18.60 35.14 1.93
N ASP A 715 19.24 36.15 1.33
CA ASP A 715 20.27 36.94 2.02
C ASP A 715 19.66 37.75 3.17
N VAL A 716 18.53 38.40 2.91
CA VAL A 716 17.84 39.21 3.95
C VAL A 716 17.38 38.28 5.09
N ALA A 717 16.82 37.13 4.78
CA ALA A 717 16.41 36.13 5.79
C ALA A 717 17.62 35.62 6.60
N HIS A 718 18.76 35.41 5.95
CA HIS A 718 20.00 35.03 6.63
C HIS A 718 20.53 36.12 7.54
N ALA A 719 20.59 37.36 7.06
CA ALA A 719 20.99 38.50 7.87
C ALA A 719 20.06 38.72 9.08
N ALA A 720 18.75 38.60 8.86
CA ALA A 720 17.76 38.66 9.94
C ALA A 720 17.97 37.54 10.97
N HIS A 721 18.25 36.32 10.52
CA HIS A 721 18.56 35.21 11.42
C HIS A 721 19.80 35.43 12.27
N VAL A 722 20.89 35.93 11.65
CA VAL A 722 22.16 36.27 12.38
C VAL A 722 21.92 37.32 13.46
N THR A 723 21.04 38.30 13.20
CA THR A 723 20.76 39.40 14.13
C THR A 723 19.73 39.09 15.20
N LEU A 724 18.64 38.34 14.84
CA LEU A 724 17.49 38.04 15.71
C LEU A 724 17.60 36.71 16.43
N GLY A 725 18.42 35.78 15.92
CA GLY A 725 18.51 34.40 16.40
C GLY A 725 17.33 33.52 15.99
N SER A 726 17.53 32.20 16.13
CA SER A 726 16.59 31.19 15.67
C SER A 726 15.20 31.23 16.36
N SER A 727 15.19 31.51 17.67
CA SER A 727 13.93 31.50 18.46
C SER A 727 13.00 32.65 18.05
N LEU A 728 13.53 33.87 17.86
CA LEU A 728 12.72 35.02 17.49
C LEU A 728 12.28 34.94 16.02
N MET A 729 13.15 34.52 15.11
CA MET A 729 12.79 34.28 13.71
C MET A 729 11.68 33.24 13.59
N SER A 730 11.75 32.15 14.33
CA SER A 730 10.70 31.09 14.34
C SER A 730 9.39 31.63 14.91
N ALA A 731 9.40 32.48 15.94
CA ALA A 731 8.18 33.04 16.50
C ALA A 731 7.49 34.01 15.52
N ILE A 732 8.26 34.89 14.89
CA ILE A 732 7.75 35.88 13.90
C ILE A 732 7.16 35.15 12.71
N THR A 733 7.90 34.22 12.11
CA THR A 733 7.45 33.52 10.90
C THR A 733 6.29 32.55 11.17
N ARG A 734 6.15 31.98 12.37
CA ARG A 734 4.93 31.24 12.76
C ARG A 734 3.69 32.13 12.78
N SER A 735 3.82 33.38 13.24
CA SER A 735 2.70 34.34 13.21
C SER A 735 2.35 34.74 11.77
N MET A 736 3.35 34.93 10.92
CA MET A 736 3.18 35.23 9.50
C MET A 736 2.62 34.04 8.70
N ASN A 737 2.97 32.81 9.08
CA ASN A 737 2.47 31.59 8.45
C ASN A 737 0.96 31.43 8.61
N LYS A 738 0.37 31.90 9.70
CA LYS A 738 -1.10 31.98 9.88
C LYS A 738 -1.79 32.84 8.81
N LEU A 739 -1.05 33.72 8.17
CA LEU A 739 -1.49 34.57 7.05
C LEU A 739 -1.13 33.96 5.68
N GLY A 740 -0.67 32.69 5.63
CA GLY A 740 -0.29 31.98 4.41
C GLY A 740 1.12 32.28 3.90
N LEU A 741 1.95 32.98 4.67
CA LEU A 741 3.33 33.26 4.30
C LEU A 741 4.28 32.09 4.66
N PRO A 742 5.39 31.90 3.91
CA PRO A 742 6.33 30.79 4.16
C PRO A 742 6.94 30.84 5.56
N LEU A 743 6.99 29.66 6.22
CA LEU A 743 7.69 29.50 7.50
C LEU A 743 9.20 29.46 7.27
N TRP A 744 9.95 30.21 8.09
CA TRP A 744 11.40 30.08 8.14
C TRP A 744 11.81 28.88 9.02
N THR A 745 12.87 28.18 8.61
CA THR A 745 13.46 27.06 9.37
C THR A 745 14.96 27.24 9.52
N THR A 746 15.58 26.59 10.51
CA THR A 746 17.04 26.60 10.71
C THR A 746 17.79 25.95 9.54
N ALA A 747 17.13 25.06 8.81
CA ALA A 747 17.62 24.40 7.60
C ALA A 747 17.47 25.27 6.33
N MET A 748 16.96 26.53 6.45
CA MET A 748 16.83 27.41 5.29
C MET A 748 18.21 27.68 4.69
N PRO A 749 18.42 27.36 3.39
CA PRO A 749 19.71 27.54 2.75
C PRO A 749 20.05 29.03 2.54
N LYS A 750 21.36 29.32 2.47
CA LYS A 750 21.84 30.58 1.96
C LYS A 750 21.59 30.69 0.46
N LYS A 751 21.68 31.93 -0.09
CA LYS A 751 21.70 32.07 -1.55
C LYS A 751 22.88 31.28 -2.13
N LYS A 752 22.68 30.73 -3.30
CA LYS A 752 23.81 30.23 -4.10
C LYS A 752 24.69 31.37 -4.53
N ARG A 753 26.01 31.24 -4.33
CA ARG A 753 26.99 32.09 -5.01
C ARG A 753 26.93 31.85 -6.51
N GLN A 754 26.70 32.86 -7.32
CA GLN A 754 26.91 32.69 -8.77
C GLN A 754 28.39 32.47 -9.03
N PRO A 755 28.83 31.38 -9.65
CA PRO A 755 30.16 31.24 -10.12
C PRO A 755 30.41 32.40 -11.12
N LYS A 756 31.47 33.17 -10.96
CA LYS A 756 31.89 34.13 -11.99
C LYS A 756 32.17 33.33 -13.26
N LYS A 757 31.95 33.95 -14.43
CA LYS A 757 32.27 33.32 -15.72
C LYS A 757 33.74 32.86 -15.79
N SER A 758 34.63 33.59 -15.06
CA SER A 758 36.02 33.22 -14.82
C SER A 758 36.23 31.94 -14.03
N ASP A 759 35.37 31.66 -13.05
CA ASP A 759 35.48 30.47 -12.18
C ASP A 759 35.05 29.22 -12.91
N LEU A 760 34.00 29.28 -13.73
CA LEU A 760 33.56 28.20 -14.62
C LEU A 760 34.63 27.92 -15.68
N THR A 761 35.28 28.92 -16.24
CA THR A 761 36.34 28.77 -17.21
C THR A 761 37.62 28.22 -16.56
N GLN A 762 37.92 28.56 -15.33
CA GLN A 762 39.10 28.08 -14.60
C GLN A 762 38.94 26.64 -14.10
N PHE A 763 37.77 26.20 -13.70
CA PHE A 763 37.46 24.77 -13.40
C PHE A 763 37.52 23.88 -14.64
N ILE A 764 37.14 24.39 -15.80
CA ILE A 764 37.25 23.70 -17.09
C ILE A 764 38.74 23.62 -17.54
N ILE A 765 39.63 24.50 -17.06
CA ILE A 765 41.00 24.67 -17.56
C ILE A 765 42.10 24.31 -16.53
N ASP A 766 41.74 23.79 -15.35
CA ASP A 766 42.81 23.27 -14.48
C ASP A 766 43.40 21.98 -15.06
N ARG A 767 44.32 22.19 -16.01
CA ARG A 767 45.09 21.18 -16.72
C ARG A 767 46.09 20.45 -15.83
N SER A 768 46.16 20.70 -14.55
CA SER A 768 47.05 20.02 -13.62
C SER A 768 46.56 18.68 -13.11
N LEU A 769 45.25 18.35 -13.31
CA LEU A 769 44.77 16.99 -13.11
C LEU A 769 45.27 16.09 -14.23
N PRO A 770 45.81 14.88 -13.95
CA PRO A 770 46.30 14.00 -14.97
C PRO A 770 45.17 13.62 -15.92
N HIS A 771 45.20 14.23 -17.10
CA HIS A 771 44.30 13.88 -18.19
C HIS A 771 44.57 12.44 -18.60
N ASN A 772 43.67 11.53 -18.31
CA ASN A 772 43.45 10.40 -19.18
C ASN A 772 42.98 11.01 -20.51
N GLN A 773 43.90 11.23 -21.45
CA GLN A 773 43.51 11.72 -22.76
C GLN A 773 42.49 10.71 -23.33
N PRO A 774 41.24 11.11 -23.59
CA PRO A 774 40.41 10.35 -24.50
C PRO A 774 41.12 10.35 -25.85
N ASN A 775 40.98 9.28 -26.62
CA ASN A 775 41.31 9.31 -28.02
C ASN A 775 40.81 10.64 -28.61
N SER A 776 41.67 11.39 -29.26
CA SER A 776 41.53 12.81 -29.60
C SER A 776 40.27 13.20 -30.39
N ASP A 777 39.45 12.22 -30.79
CA ASP A 777 38.29 12.43 -31.66
C ASP A 777 36.90 12.45 -30.97
N ASN A 778 36.81 12.17 -29.67
CA ASN A 778 35.49 12.21 -28.98
C ASN A 778 35.65 12.50 -27.48
N PRO A 779 35.67 13.77 -27.04
CA PRO A 779 35.71 14.11 -25.63
C PRO A 779 34.43 13.63 -24.93
N LEU A 780 34.60 13.05 -23.71
CA LEU A 780 33.44 12.66 -22.88
C LEU A 780 32.70 13.93 -22.40
N LYS A 781 31.46 14.07 -22.82
CA LYS A 781 30.66 15.26 -22.51
C LYS A 781 29.35 14.87 -21.82
N VAL A 782 28.90 15.71 -20.92
CA VAL A 782 27.59 15.61 -20.25
C VAL A 782 26.93 16.98 -20.18
N VAL A 783 25.67 17.04 -20.58
CA VAL A 783 24.87 18.26 -20.39
C VAL A 783 24.30 18.26 -18.98
N TYR A 784 24.57 19.32 -18.22
CA TYR A 784 24.11 19.43 -16.85
C TYR A 784 23.05 20.51 -16.69
N PHE A 785 21.85 20.11 -16.26
CA PHE A 785 20.78 21.00 -15.85
C PHE A 785 20.63 20.97 -14.31
N PRO A 786 21.14 21.98 -13.58
CA PRO A 786 21.15 21.99 -12.12
C PRO A 786 19.78 22.24 -11.48
N SER A 787 18.72 22.46 -12.27
CA SER A 787 17.39 22.90 -11.85
C SER A 787 17.34 24.35 -11.32
N CYS A 788 16.13 24.95 -11.32
CA CYS A 788 15.94 26.33 -10.84
C CYS A 788 16.26 26.48 -9.34
N ILE A 789 15.93 25.48 -8.52
CA ILE A 789 16.17 25.51 -7.07
C ILE A 789 17.66 25.46 -6.73
N ASN A 790 18.46 24.62 -7.39
CA ASN A 790 19.90 24.54 -7.17
C ASN A 790 20.66 25.72 -7.76
N GLN A 791 20.02 26.51 -8.64
CA GLN A 791 20.56 27.79 -9.11
C GLN A 791 20.29 28.95 -8.12
N THR A 792 19.34 28.79 -7.19
CA THR A 792 18.94 29.84 -6.24
C THR A 792 19.40 29.57 -4.81
N MET A 793 19.26 28.30 -4.37
CA MET A 793 19.55 27.87 -3.01
C MET A 793 20.91 27.19 -2.90
N GLY A 794 21.78 27.69 -2.05
CA GLY A 794 23.05 27.06 -1.67
C GLY A 794 22.85 25.96 -0.60
N GLN A 795 23.92 25.62 0.13
CA GLN A 795 23.86 24.71 1.25
C GLN A 795 23.23 25.33 2.50
N SER A 796 22.67 24.50 3.38
CA SER A 796 22.26 24.93 4.71
C SER A 796 23.47 25.31 5.57
N ASN A 797 23.21 26.00 6.67
CA ASN A 797 24.29 26.45 7.55
C ASN A 797 24.98 25.30 8.32
N HIS A 798 24.34 24.15 8.45
CA HIS A 798 24.83 23.03 9.26
C HIS A 798 25.83 22.12 8.52
N GLY A 799 25.88 22.14 7.20
CA GLY A 799 26.69 21.20 6.40
C GLY A 799 28.20 21.46 6.43
N GLY A 800 28.66 22.61 6.88
CA GLY A 800 30.10 22.95 6.91
C GLY A 800 30.81 22.94 5.56
N LYS A 801 30.11 22.64 4.47
CA LYS A 801 30.66 22.55 3.11
C LYS A 801 30.76 23.94 2.50
N ILE A 802 31.90 24.18 1.85
CA ILE A 802 32.22 25.48 1.26
C ILE A 802 31.65 25.61 -0.15
N HIS A 803 31.51 24.48 -0.87
CA HIS A 803 31.09 24.45 -2.26
C HIS A 803 29.59 24.16 -2.41
N ASP A 804 28.97 24.79 -3.41
CA ASP A 804 27.58 24.49 -3.78
C ASP A 804 27.47 23.18 -4.62
N LEU A 805 26.28 22.56 -4.68
CA LEU A 805 26.07 21.31 -5.41
C LEU A 805 26.53 21.38 -6.88
N VAL A 806 26.35 22.52 -7.53
CA VAL A 806 26.78 22.70 -8.94
C VAL A 806 28.29 22.55 -9.07
N ASP A 807 29.05 23.13 -8.13
CA ASP A 807 30.52 23.06 -8.12
C ASP A 807 30.99 21.61 -7.80
N GLU A 808 30.31 20.94 -6.86
CA GLU A 808 30.58 19.53 -6.53
C GLU A 808 30.33 18.58 -7.71
N VAL A 809 29.24 18.81 -8.49
CA VAL A 809 29.00 18.06 -9.72
C VAL A 809 30.07 18.28 -10.76
N ILE A 810 30.48 19.54 -10.99
CA ILE A 810 31.56 19.86 -11.95
C ILE A 810 32.86 19.18 -11.54
N GLN A 811 33.25 19.25 -10.25
CA GLN A 811 34.45 18.61 -9.74
C GLN A 811 34.42 17.10 -9.93
N LEU A 812 33.31 16.46 -9.63
CA LEU A 812 33.13 15.00 -9.78
C LEU A 812 33.24 14.59 -11.26
N MET A 813 32.56 15.30 -12.15
CA MET A 813 32.64 15.07 -13.60
C MET A 813 34.05 15.24 -14.12
N SER A 814 34.75 16.30 -13.69
CA SER A 814 36.16 16.56 -14.06
C SER A 814 37.09 15.45 -13.58
N LYS A 815 36.93 14.94 -12.32
CA LYS A 815 37.67 13.77 -11.83
C LYS A 815 37.53 12.55 -12.74
N ALA A 816 36.34 12.34 -13.29
CA ALA A 816 36.05 11.22 -14.17
C ALA A 816 36.40 11.47 -15.66
N GLY A 817 36.92 12.67 -15.98
CA GLY A 817 37.31 13.07 -17.33
C GLY A 817 36.15 13.52 -18.23
N TYR A 818 35.06 14.00 -17.66
CA TYR A 818 33.90 14.55 -18.38
C TYR A 818 33.98 16.08 -18.46
N GLU A 819 33.69 16.62 -19.63
CA GLU A 819 33.40 18.04 -19.85
C GLU A 819 31.92 18.29 -19.56
N VAL A 820 31.61 19.30 -18.73
CA VAL A 820 30.24 19.69 -18.39
C VAL A 820 29.78 20.82 -19.30
N ILE A 821 28.65 20.62 -19.98
CA ILE A 821 28.01 21.60 -20.86
C ILE A 821 26.75 22.12 -20.17
N PHE A 822 26.55 23.42 -20.16
CA PHE A 822 25.31 24.04 -19.68
C PHE A 822 24.43 24.49 -20.85
N PRO A 823 23.09 24.32 -20.78
CA PRO A 823 22.20 24.85 -21.80
C PRO A 823 22.21 26.39 -21.79
N GLU A 824 22.10 26.98 -22.98
CA GLU A 824 21.99 28.44 -23.12
C GLU A 824 20.68 28.93 -22.49
N GLY A 825 20.69 30.10 -21.88
CA GLY A 825 19.49 30.72 -21.28
C GLY A 825 18.99 30.01 -20.00
N MET A 826 19.81 29.20 -19.35
CA MET A 826 19.48 28.40 -18.18
C MET A 826 18.80 29.20 -17.05
N ASP A 827 19.10 30.48 -16.90
CA ASP A 827 18.48 31.35 -15.88
C ASP A 827 16.96 31.55 -16.04
N SER A 828 16.45 31.47 -17.28
CA SER A 828 15.01 31.58 -17.57
C SER A 828 14.29 30.23 -17.62
N MET A 829 15.01 29.12 -17.54
CA MET A 829 14.47 27.76 -17.73
C MET A 829 14.01 27.12 -16.44
N CYS A 830 12.97 26.27 -16.59
CA CYS A 830 12.42 25.44 -15.53
C CYS A 830 11.83 24.15 -16.15
N CYS A 831 11.86 23.05 -15.37
CA CYS A 831 11.23 21.79 -15.78
C CYS A 831 9.69 21.81 -15.77
N GLY A 832 9.06 22.87 -15.26
CA GLY A 832 7.60 22.96 -15.15
C GLY A 832 6.97 22.43 -13.86
N GLN A 833 7.68 21.66 -13.06
CA GLN A 833 7.15 20.96 -11.86
C GLN A 833 6.41 21.87 -10.88
N ILE A 834 6.84 23.12 -10.70
CA ILE A 834 6.19 24.02 -9.75
C ILE A 834 4.78 24.44 -10.23
N TRP A 835 4.59 24.64 -11.53
CA TRP A 835 3.29 25.00 -12.10
C TRP A 835 2.35 23.81 -12.12
N GLU A 836 2.84 22.62 -12.48
CA GLU A 836 2.08 21.35 -12.39
C GLU A 836 1.57 21.15 -10.95
N SER A 837 2.44 21.25 -9.97
CA SER A 837 2.07 21.11 -8.55
C SER A 837 1.00 22.11 -8.09
N LYS A 838 0.85 23.23 -8.78
CA LYS A 838 -0.15 24.27 -8.49
C LYS A 838 -1.38 24.23 -9.39
N GLY A 839 -1.46 23.25 -10.31
CA GLY A 839 -2.59 23.11 -11.24
C GLY A 839 -2.55 24.05 -12.45
N MET A 840 -1.38 24.52 -12.87
CA MET A 840 -1.18 25.34 -14.07
C MET A 840 -0.49 24.49 -15.15
N LEU A 841 -1.19 23.50 -15.68
CA LEU A 841 -0.61 22.43 -16.50
C LEU A 841 -0.10 22.94 -17.86
N ASP A 842 -0.79 23.87 -18.49
CA ASP A 842 -0.41 24.51 -19.75
C ASP A 842 0.92 25.30 -19.62
N ILE A 843 1.07 26.06 -18.52
CA ILE A 843 2.32 26.75 -18.22
C ILE A 843 3.44 25.75 -17.93
N ALA A 844 3.10 24.69 -17.23
CA ALA A 844 4.05 23.62 -16.91
C ALA A 844 4.61 22.97 -18.18
N ASP A 845 3.75 22.60 -19.14
CA ASP A 845 4.14 21.98 -20.41
C ASP A 845 4.90 22.94 -21.31
N ARG A 846 4.50 24.22 -21.38
CA ARG A 846 5.25 25.27 -22.09
C ARG A 846 6.68 25.39 -21.55
N LYS A 847 6.86 25.43 -20.22
CA LYS A 847 8.20 25.52 -19.61
C LYS A 847 9.03 24.26 -19.83
N SER A 848 8.37 23.09 -19.85
CA SER A 848 9.02 21.83 -20.21
C SER A 848 9.53 21.82 -21.65
N ALA A 849 8.70 22.28 -22.61
CA ALA A 849 9.05 22.36 -24.02
C ALA A 849 10.21 23.34 -24.28
N GLU A 850 10.21 24.51 -23.61
CA GLU A 850 11.34 25.47 -23.68
C GLU A 850 12.65 24.82 -23.18
N LEU A 851 12.59 24.08 -22.06
CA LEU A 851 13.76 23.39 -21.52
C LEU A 851 14.20 22.25 -22.44
N GLU A 852 13.26 21.44 -22.98
CA GLU A 852 13.57 20.34 -23.91
C GLU A 852 14.34 20.86 -25.14
N ALA A 853 13.87 21.96 -25.75
CA ALA A 853 14.52 22.57 -26.91
C ALA A 853 15.99 23.00 -26.60
N ALA A 854 16.21 23.59 -25.44
CA ALA A 854 17.56 24.02 -25.04
C ALA A 854 18.49 22.84 -24.72
N LEU A 855 17.96 21.79 -24.05
CA LEU A 855 18.71 20.58 -23.76
C LEU A 855 19.03 19.80 -25.05
N TRP A 856 18.09 19.71 -25.98
CA TRP A 856 18.27 19.09 -27.27
C TRP A 856 19.42 19.76 -28.07
N LYS A 857 19.44 21.10 -28.07
CA LYS A 857 20.51 21.87 -28.68
C LYS A 857 21.86 21.62 -27.96
N ALA A 858 21.89 21.70 -26.65
CA ALA A 858 23.09 21.54 -25.84
C ALA A 858 23.68 20.12 -25.90
N SER A 859 22.83 19.10 -26.06
CA SER A 859 23.23 17.70 -26.19
C SER A 859 23.63 17.29 -27.62
N GLU A 860 23.77 18.25 -28.56
CA GLU A 860 24.00 17.92 -29.98
C GLU A 860 22.97 16.90 -30.51
N GLN A 861 21.67 17.23 -30.36
CA GLN A 861 20.54 16.38 -30.78
C GLN A 861 20.49 15.01 -30.07
N GLY A 862 20.73 15.01 -28.77
CA GLY A 862 20.68 13.80 -27.94
C GLY A 862 21.94 12.93 -27.96
N ARG A 863 23.00 13.41 -28.63
CA ARG A 863 24.29 12.70 -28.68
C ARG A 863 24.94 12.58 -27.30
N TYR A 864 24.84 13.63 -26.47
CA TYR A 864 25.37 13.62 -25.10
C TYR A 864 24.29 13.38 -24.08
N PRO A 865 24.57 12.59 -23.01
CA PRO A 865 23.62 12.37 -21.92
C PRO A 865 23.33 13.67 -21.16
N VAL A 866 22.12 13.78 -20.62
CA VAL A 866 21.69 14.93 -19.82
C VAL A 866 21.56 14.52 -18.36
N LEU A 867 22.21 15.26 -17.47
CA LEU A 867 22.19 15.06 -16.03
C LEU A 867 21.32 16.13 -15.37
N CYS A 868 20.40 15.71 -14.48
CA CYS A 868 19.65 16.63 -13.63
C CYS A 868 19.80 16.23 -12.16
N ALA A 869 20.38 17.10 -11.33
CA ALA A 869 20.68 16.83 -9.93
C ALA A 869 19.49 17.08 -8.97
N GLN A 870 18.27 17.12 -9.48
CA GLN A 870 17.05 17.32 -8.70
C GLN A 870 16.00 16.27 -9.11
N SER A 871 15.84 15.23 -8.31
CA SER A 871 15.05 14.07 -8.63
C SER A 871 13.57 14.39 -9.02
N PRO A 872 12.80 15.27 -8.34
CA PRO A 872 11.47 15.64 -8.78
C PRO A 872 11.42 16.32 -10.16
N CYS A 873 12.42 17.18 -10.46
CA CYS A 873 12.53 17.81 -11.78
C CYS A 873 12.81 16.76 -12.86
N LEU A 874 13.74 15.84 -12.58
CA LEU A 874 14.07 14.76 -13.52
C LEU A 874 12.87 13.84 -13.77
N HIS A 875 12.10 13.50 -12.74
CA HIS A 875 10.89 12.69 -12.86
C HIS A 875 9.92 13.32 -13.86
N ARG A 876 9.60 14.61 -13.68
CA ARG A 876 8.77 15.32 -14.67
C ARG A 876 9.40 15.34 -16.06
N MET A 877 10.70 15.66 -16.17
CA MET A 877 11.40 15.69 -17.47
C MET A 877 11.28 14.34 -18.18
N ARG A 878 11.43 13.21 -17.47
CA ARG A 878 11.26 11.87 -18.06
C ARG A 878 9.85 11.59 -18.54
N ASN A 879 8.83 12.14 -17.86
CA ASN A 879 7.44 11.96 -18.26
C ASN A 879 7.06 12.73 -19.54
N VAL A 880 7.70 13.88 -19.79
CA VAL A 880 7.29 14.79 -20.89
C VAL A 880 8.36 15.02 -21.97
N MET A 881 9.61 14.58 -21.76
CA MET A 881 10.74 14.75 -22.69
C MET A 881 11.28 13.40 -23.11
N HIS A 882 11.10 13.02 -24.37
CA HIS A 882 11.45 11.66 -24.85
C HIS A 882 12.55 11.66 -25.91
N LYS A 883 13.08 12.85 -26.31
CA LYS A 883 14.09 12.96 -27.39
C LYS A 883 15.49 12.66 -26.96
N MET A 884 15.80 12.62 -25.65
CA MET A 884 17.16 12.51 -25.13
C MET A 884 17.24 11.61 -23.90
N HIS A 885 18.44 11.14 -23.59
CA HIS A 885 18.71 10.32 -22.42
C HIS A 885 18.94 11.19 -21.17
N LEU A 886 18.02 11.11 -20.22
CA LEU A 886 17.99 11.87 -18.98
C LEU A 886 18.41 10.99 -17.80
N TYR A 887 19.35 11.44 -16.99
CA TYR A 887 19.93 10.67 -15.88
C TYR A 887 19.85 11.39 -14.55
N GLU A 888 19.59 10.60 -13.50
CA GLU A 888 19.80 11.01 -12.11
C GLU A 888 21.29 10.86 -11.74
N PRO A 889 21.82 11.68 -10.81
CA PRO A 889 23.25 11.59 -10.44
C PRO A 889 23.72 10.20 -10.05
N ALA A 890 22.99 9.51 -9.16
CA ALA A 890 23.39 8.17 -8.72
C ALA A 890 23.39 7.15 -9.88
N GLU A 891 22.37 7.23 -10.74
CA GLU A 891 22.30 6.38 -11.93
C GLU A 891 23.45 6.66 -12.91
N PHE A 892 23.73 7.94 -13.17
CA PHE A 892 24.83 8.33 -14.07
C PHE A 892 26.20 7.91 -13.52
N ILE A 893 26.43 8.15 -12.24
CA ILE A 893 27.68 7.77 -11.57
C ILE A 893 27.89 6.27 -11.64
N MET A 894 26.88 5.47 -11.28
CA MET A 894 26.99 4.02 -11.30
C MET A 894 27.25 3.46 -12.71
N LYS A 895 26.60 4.03 -13.74
CA LYS A 895 26.75 3.55 -15.13
C LYS A 895 28.04 4.00 -15.79
N TYR A 896 28.49 5.22 -15.54
CA TYR A 896 29.52 5.84 -16.34
C TYR A 896 30.77 6.27 -15.57
N LEU A 897 30.67 6.64 -14.28
CA LEU A 897 31.80 7.15 -13.52
C LEU A 897 32.51 6.09 -12.67
N VAL A 898 31.81 5.08 -12.15
CA VAL A 898 32.41 4.00 -11.34
C VAL A 898 33.62 3.37 -12.02
N PRO A 899 33.62 3.07 -13.31
CA PRO A 899 34.79 2.51 -13.97
C PRO A 899 36.01 3.44 -14.05
N ARG A 900 35.82 4.74 -13.76
CA ARG A 900 36.83 5.82 -13.93
C ARG A 900 37.31 6.41 -12.62
N LEU A 901 36.71 6.00 -11.50
CA LEU A 901 37.00 6.51 -10.16
C LEU A 901 37.52 5.37 -9.27
N ASP A 902 38.45 5.68 -8.40
CA ASP A 902 38.87 4.84 -7.30
C ASP A 902 38.10 5.28 -6.05
N PHE A 903 37.39 4.35 -5.41
CA PHE A 903 36.56 4.61 -4.23
C PHE A 903 37.33 4.30 -2.96
N HIS A 904 37.27 5.21 -1.99
CA HIS A 904 37.85 5.14 -0.65
C HIS A 904 36.71 5.33 0.37
N PRO A 905 35.98 4.25 0.76
CA PRO A 905 34.80 4.37 1.62
C PRO A 905 35.12 5.08 2.95
N VAL A 906 34.25 5.96 3.37
CA VAL A 906 34.32 6.59 4.69
C VAL A 906 33.83 5.61 5.77
N ASP A 907 34.53 5.64 6.92
CA ASP A 907 34.20 4.78 8.06
C ASP A 907 33.34 5.54 9.08
N ARG A 908 32.18 6.02 8.64
CA ARG A 908 31.19 6.65 9.52
C ARG A 908 29.78 6.24 9.06
N PRO A 909 28.82 6.11 9.99
CA PRO A 909 27.43 5.86 9.61
C PRO A 909 26.83 7.05 8.86
N VAL A 910 26.13 6.74 7.77
CA VAL A 910 25.45 7.74 6.94
C VAL A 910 23.99 7.35 6.75
N ALA A 911 23.04 8.29 6.95
CA ALA A 911 21.64 8.04 6.63
C ALA A 911 21.37 8.30 5.15
N LEU A 912 20.60 7.43 4.51
CA LEU A 912 20.22 7.59 3.12
C LEU A 912 18.69 7.73 3.00
N HIS A 913 18.22 8.86 2.48
CA HIS A 913 16.82 9.07 2.15
C HIS A 913 16.59 8.91 0.64
N ILE A 914 15.78 7.94 0.26
CA ILE A 914 15.37 7.69 -1.12
C ILE A 914 14.12 8.50 -1.41
N THR A 915 14.19 9.49 -2.31
CA THR A 915 13.06 10.36 -2.64
C THR A 915 11.91 9.60 -3.31
N CYS A 916 10.68 10.11 -3.20
CA CYS A 916 9.52 9.54 -3.89
C CYS A 916 9.72 9.45 -5.41
N SER A 917 10.27 10.49 -6.02
CA SER A 917 10.58 10.52 -7.46
C SER A 917 11.65 9.49 -7.87
N THR A 918 12.71 9.28 -7.06
CA THR A 918 13.71 8.22 -7.32
C THR A 918 13.07 6.82 -7.29
N ARG A 919 12.12 6.60 -6.35
CA ARG A 919 11.34 5.33 -6.28
C ARG A 919 10.44 5.16 -7.51
N GLN A 920 9.72 6.19 -7.92
CA GLN A 920 8.86 6.14 -9.10
C GLN A 920 9.62 5.91 -10.40
N MET A 921 10.80 6.50 -10.55
CA MET A 921 11.67 6.26 -11.71
C MET A 921 12.33 4.87 -11.73
N GLY A 922 12.20 4.06 -10.66
CA GLY A 922 12.81 2.73 -10.58
C GLY A 922 14.35 2.74 -10.46
N VAL A 923 14.93 3.84 -9.99
CA VAL A 923 16.39 4.01 -9.91
C VAL A 923 16.93 4.01 -8.46
N ALA A 924 16.13 3.56 -7.50
CA ALA A 924 16.49 3.52 -6.08
C ALA A 924 17.75 2.66 -5.80
N ASP A 925 17.89 1.53 -6.49
CA ASP A 925 19.01 0.61 -6.29
C ASP A 925 20.35 1.24 -6.67
N TYR A 926 20.39 2.10 -7.69
CA TYR A 926 21.61 2.85 -8.02
C TYR A 926 22.05 3.73 -6.84
N LEU A 927 21.11 4.41 -6.18
CA LEU A 927 21.40 5.27 -5.05
C LEU A 927 21.92 4.48 -3.84
N VAL A 928 21.29 3.35 -3.52
CA VAL A 928 21.70 2.48 -2.41
C VAL A 928 23.06 1.86 -2.65
N ASN A 929 23.28 1.31 -3.86
CA ASN A 929 24.55 0.69 -4.21
C ASN A 929 25.69 1.70 -4.27
N LEU A 930 25.42 2.91 -4.76
CA LEU A 930 26.41 4.00 -4.76
C LEU A 930 26.79 4.41 -3.33
N ALA A 931 25.81 4.53 -2.44
CA ALA A 931 26.07 4.86 -1.04
C ALA A 931 26.96 3.78 -0.37
N ARG A 932 26.73 2.50 -0.67
CA ARG A 932 27.52 1.37 -0.16
C ARG A 932 28.96 1.33 -0.72
N LEU A 933 29.20 1.88 -1.90
CA LEU A 933 30.56 2.09 -2.42
C LEU A 933 31.28 3.23 -1.68
N CYS A 934 30.53 4.15 -1.08
CA CYS A 934 31.08 5.36 -0.45
C CYS A 934 31.19 5.29 1.08
N SER A 935 30.45 4.38 1.75
CA SER A 935 30.50 4.23 3.21
C SER A 935 30.37 2.75 3.59
N THR A 936 31.14 2.36 4.62
CA THR A 936 31.07 1.02 5.21
C THR A 936 29.79 0.78 6.02
N ASN A 937 29.11 1.86 6.45
CA ASN A 937 27.89 1.81 7.26
C ASN A 937 26.79 2.73 6.67
N VAL A 938 25.93 2.16 5.83
CA VAL A 938 24.79 2.85 5.20
C VAL A 938 23.51 2.50 5.93
N PHE A 939 22.91 3.47 6.60
CA PHE A 939 21.65 3.34 7.31
C PHE A 939 20.46 3.76 6.43
N LEU A 940 19.52 2.85 6.23
CA LEU A 940 18.25 3.10 5.53
C LEU A 940 17.13 3.24 6.57
N PRO A 941 16.57 4.46 6.79
CA PRO A 941 15.54 4.65 7.79
C PRO A 941 14.27 3.84 7.51
N GLU A 942 13.76 3.19 8.55
CA GLU A 942 12.55 2.36 8.46
C GLU A 942 11.27 3.19 8.56
N GLY A 943 10.28 2.85 7.73
CA GLY A 943 8.98 3.51 7.73
C GLY A 943 9.03 4.99 7.30
N VAL A 944 10.07 5.39 6.58
CA VAL A 944 10.25 6.72 5.99
C VAL A 944 10.18 6.60 4.47
N GLY A 945 9.04 6.97 3.89
CA GLY A 945 8.82 6.99 2.43
C GLY A 945 9.11 8.36 1.83
N CYS A 946 8.05 9.14 1.62
CA CYS A 946 8.17 10.55 1.21
C CYS A 946 8.56 11.44 2.39
N CYS A 947 9.38 12.48 2.16
CA CYS A 947 9.71 13.46 3.22
C CYS A 947 8.52 14.36 3.60
N GLY A 948 7.48 14.45 2.78
CA GLY A 948 6.31 15.30 3.00
C GLY A 948 6.55 16.81 2.80
N PHE A 949 7.71 17.21 2.30
CA PHE A 949 7.96 18.63 2.03
C PHE A 949 7.19 19.13 0.79
N ALA A 950 7.02 18.26 -0.22
CA ALA A 950 6.16 18.48 -1.40
C ALA A 950 6.44 19.85 -2.09
N GLY A 951 7.67 20.09 -2.52
CA GLY A 951 8.09 21.32 -3.17
C GLY A 951 8.15 22.52 -2.20
N ASP A 952 7.28 23.50 -2.38
CA ASP A 952 7.19 24.69 -1.50
C ASP A 952 6.19 24.52 -0.33
N ARG A 953 5.40 23.42 -0.33
CA ARG A 953 4.34 23.18 0.67
C ARG A 953 4.86 23.01 2.08
N GLY A 954 6.06 22.45 2.25
CA GLY A 954 6.69 22.30 3.57
C GLY A 954 6.94 23.63 4.28
N PHE A 955 7.02 24.71 3.54
CA PHE A 955 7.09 26.07 4.12
C PHE A 955 5.73 26.62 4.53
N THR A 956 4.63 26.12 3.97
CA THR A 956 3.26 26.60 4.26
C THR A 956 2.53 25.63 5.19
N PHE A 957 2.69 24.32 4.98
CA PHE A 957 2.05 23.24 5.72
C PHE A 957 3.10 22.30 6.35
N PRO A 958 3.89 22.77 7.33
CA PRO A 958 5.01 22.02 7.93
C PRO A 958 4.56 20.76 8.67
N GLU A 959 3.27 20.66 9.07
CA GLU A 959 2.71 19.50 9.73
C GLU A 959 2.77 18.24 8.88
N LEU A 960 2.64 18.35 7.55
CA LEU A 960 2.77 17.19 6.65
C LEU A 960 4.19 16.62 6.69
N ASN A 961 5.20 17.50 6.59
CA ASN A 961 6.61 17.12 6.67
C ASN A 961 6.95 16.52 8.05
N ARG A 962 6.50 17.15 9.14
CA ARG A 962 6.72 16.67 10.50
C ARG A 962 6.08 15.30 10.73
N TYR A 963 4.84 15.11 10.26
CA TYR A 963 4.15 13.84 10.41
C TYR A 963 4.83 12.71 9.62
N GLY A 964 5.26 12.96 8.41
CA GLY A 964 5.96 11.98 7.57
C GLY A 964 7.30 11.54 8.13
N LEU A 965 8.01 12.46 8.77
CA LEU A 965 9.34 12.21 9.32
C LEU A 965 9.36 11.91 10.84
N ARG A 966 8.17 11.70 11.47
CA ARG A 966 8.06 11.48 12.93
C ARG A 966 8.88 10.31 13.46
N LYS A 967 9.13 9.28 12.61
CA LYS A 967 9.93 8.11 12.96
C LYS A 967 11.42 8.27 12.68
N LEU A 968 11.82 9.32 11.96
CA LEU A 968 13.20 9.46 11.49
C LEU A 968 14.15 9.87 12.62
N ARG A 969 13.80 10.91 13.37
CA ARG A 969 14.69 11.45 14.42
C ARG A 969 15.13 10.41 15.46
N PRO A 970 14.23 9.60 16.06
CA PRO A 970 14.62 8.57 17.01
C PRO A 970 15.62 7.56 16.42
N GLN A 971 15.44 7.20 15.14
CA GLN A 971 16.33 6.28 14.45
C GLN A 971 17.71 6.89 14.19
N ILE A 972 17.77 8.17 13.84
CA ILE A 972 19.04 8.91 13.66
C ILE A 972 19.81 8.96 14.98
N GLU A 973 19.13 9.30 16.08
CA GLU A 973 19.71 9.42 17.42
C GLU A 973 20.20 8.05 17.94
N SER A 974 19.40 6.98 17.80
CA SER A 974 19.77 5.64 18.29
C SER A 974 20.93 5.01 17.51
N ASN A 975 21.13 5.37 16.25
CA ASN A 975 22.24 4.88 15.41
C ASN A 975 23.42 5.85 15.35
N HIS A 976 23.44 6.93 16.18
CA HIS A 976 24.52 7.93 16.28
C HIS A 976 24.93 8.50 14.92
N ILE A 977 23.94 8.84 14.06
CA ILE A 977 24.19 9.34 12.72
C ILE A 977 24.31 10.87 12.75
N GLU A 978 25.38 11.40 12.15
CA GLU A 978 25.68 12.82 12.14
C GLU A 978 25.40 13.49 10.79
N VAL A 979 25.22 12.70 9.70
CA VAL A 979 25.00 13.22 8.36
C VAL A 979 24.10 12.32 7.54
N GLY A 980 23.23 12.92 6.72
CA GLY A 980 22.35 12.22 5.80
C GLY A 980 22.52 12.67 4.34
N TYR A 981 22.09 11.82 3.42
CA TYR A 981 22.13 12.11 1.99
C TYR A 981 20.79 11.87 1.31
N SER A 982 20.48 12.68 0.30
CA SER A 982 19.26 12.62 -0.50
C SER A 982 19.52 13.16 -1.91
N ASN A 983 18.49 13.20 -2.78
CA ASN A 983 18.60 13.68 -4.18
C ASN A 983 17.63 14.81 -4.50
N SER A 984 17.18 15.57 -3.48
CA SER A 984 16.28 16.69 -3.67
C SER A 984 16.50 17.76 -2.60
N ARG A 985 16.77 18.99 -3.01
CA ARG A 985 17.03 20.13 -2.10
C ARG A 985 15.87 20.36 -1.12
N THR A 986 14.63 20.27 -1.57
CA THR A 986 13.47 20.46 -0.68
C THR A 986 13.32 19.31 0.32
N CYS A 987 13.65 18.08 -0.07
CA CYS A 987 13.72 16.97 0.88
C CYS A 987 14.84 17.18 1.90
N GLU A 988 16.04 17.61 1.48
CA GLU A 988 17.17 17.91 2.35
C GLU A 988 16.78 18.91 3.45
N ILE A 989 16.10 20.01 3.05
CA ILE A 989 15.59 21.02 4.01
C ILE A 989 14.60 20.38 5.01
N GLY A 990 13.66 19.60 4.52
CA GLY A 990 12.64 18.95 5.38
C GLY A 990 13.23 17.91 6.33
N LEU A 991 14.19 17.12 5.86
CA LEU A 991 14.90 16.11 6.65
C LEU A 991 15.74 16.77 7.75
N GLU A 992 16.55 17.77 7.40
CA GLU A 992 17.37 18.53 8.35
C GLU A 992 16.51 19.26 9.40
N THR A 993 15.39 19.87 8.98
CA THR A 993 14.46 20.55 9.91
C THR A 993 13.92 19.60 10.98
N ASN A 994 13.64 18.34 10.64
CA ASN A 994 13.02 17.37 11.55
C ASN A 994 14.04 16.52 12.33
N THR A 995 15.25 16.34 11.83
CA THR A 995 16.30 15.54 12.50
C THR A 995 17.30 16.35 13.30
N GLY A 996 17.63 17.55 12.81
CA GLY A 996 18.68 18.41 13.38
C GLY A 996 20.09 18.10 12.87
N ILE A 997 20.26 17.07 12.00
CA ILE A 997 21.53 16.77 11.33
C ILE A 997 21.50 17.29 9.90
N PRO A 998 22.66 17.63 9.29
CA PRO A 998 22.72 18.06 7.89
C PRO A 998 22.33 16.95 6.92
N TYR A 999 21.52 17.31 5.92
CA TYR A 999 21.22 16.45 4.77
C TYR A 999 21.72 17.14 3.48
N MET A 1000 22.42 16.37 2.66
CA MET A 1000 23.04 16.86 1.43
C MET A 1000 22.77 15.91 0.24
N SER A 1001 23.07 16.37 -0.98
CA SER A 1001 23.07 15.48 -2.15
C SER A 1001 24.11 14.37 -2.00
N ILE A 1002 23.81 13.17 -2.50
CA ILE A 1002 24.75 12.04 -2.53
C ILE A 1002 26.07 12.39 -3.26
N VAL A 1003 26.03 13.36 -4.17
CA VAL A 1003 27.22 13.82 -4.92
C VAL A 1003 28.35 14.29 -3.99
N TYR A 1004 27.99 14.92 -2.84
CA TYR A 1004 29.00 15.34 -1.85
C TYR A 1004 29.76 14.14 -1.27
N LEU A 1005 29.05 13.08 -0.93
CA LEU A 1005 29.69 11.86 -0.40
C LEU A 1005 30.59 11.23 -1.46
N VAL A 1006 30.09 11.10 -2.69
CA VAL A 1006 30.87 10.51 -3.79
C VAL A 1006 32.13 11.34 -4.06
N ASN A 1007 32.01 12.66 -4.08
CA ASN A 1007 33.17 13.54 -4.33
C ASN A 1007 34.19 13.47 -3.19
N GLU A 1008 33.75 13.31 -1.93
CA GLU A 1008 34.62 13.12 -0.77
C GLU A 1008 35.40 11.81 -0.83
N CYS A 1009 34.77 10.70 -1.21
CA CYS A 1009 35.34 9.36 -1.13
C CYS A 1009 35.99 8.88 -2.42
N THR A 1010 36.12 9.73 -3.46
CA THR A 1010 36.67 9.28 -4.75
C THR A 1010 37.90 10.08 -5.19
N THR A 1011 38.79 9.39 -5.90
CA THR A 1011 39.91 9.98 -6.67
C THR A 1011 39.84 9.53 -8.13
N ALA A 1012 40.50 10.29 -9.02
CA ALA A 1012 40.61 9.90 -10.42
C ALA A 1012 41.39 8.59 -10.54
N LYS A 1013 40.90 7.62 -11.30
CA LYS A 1013 41.59 6.35 -11.52
C LYS A 1013 42.85 6.59 -12.32
N LYS A 1014 44.02 6.15 -11.82
CA LYS A 1014 45.28 6.24 -12.56
C LYS A 1014 45.25 5.32 -13.78
N SER A 1015 45.58 5.83 -14.95
CA SER A 1015 45.71 4.99 -16.16
C SER A 1015 46.87 4.00 -15.98
N THR A 1016 46.57 2.70 -16.17
CA THR A 1016 47.54 1.59 -16.07
C THR A 1016 48.58 1.60 -17.18
N ASN A 1017 48.70 2.65 -18.00
CA ASN A 1017 49.56 2.75 -19.18
C ASN A 1017 50.89 3.47 -18.96
N GLN A 1018 51.43 3.55 -17.71
CA GLN A 1018 52.80 4.01 -17.46
C GLN A 1018 53.75 2.91 -16.96
N GLN A 1019 53.47 1.64 -17.29
CA GLN A 1019 54.43 0.57 -17.17
C GLN A 1019 54.40 -0.31 -18.44
N LYS A 1020 55.03 0.20 -19.52
CA LYS A 1020 55.71 -0.58 -20.55
C LYS A 1020 56.78 0.29 -21.21
#